data_ca4377532ce6a1f3aa29f48e93f63738
#
_entry.id   ca4377532ce6a1f3aa29f48e93f63738
#
_cell.length_a   1.000
_cell.length_b   1.000
_cell.length_c   1.000
_cell.angle_alpha   90.00
_cell.angle_beta   90.00
_cell.angle_gamma   90.00
#
_symmetry.space_group_name_H-M   'P 1'
#
loop_
_entity.id
_entity.type
_entity.pdbx_description
1 polymer ?
#
loop_
_entity_poly.entity_id
_entity_poly.type
_entity_poly.pdbx_seq_one_letter_code
_entity_poly.pdbx_strand_id
1 'polypeptide(L)'
;LIEGGLEYLWGCTYFDEKGERKFIDFWAHNEIEEKIAFKSFIEWVYARWQQDPTMHIYHYANYEIAACKKLMCRYGVCEFEVDQLLRNEVFVDLYKIVKNGLLIGEPKYSIKNVEHLYRGKRETEVGSGGDSVVVYENWRVNPDGLIWQTSKVLKSIRDYNIDDCNSTQELVAWLHQKQQEFGIQYVGKKDIVEKELSEEITAITNLRDQLLSKAESLKSHDIIESQICENMAWALEFHRREAKPVFWRLFERMGLTVEELYDDLDCLVNCIRTDKEPFKPTPKARSLAYEYAFDPHQEFKMANTTSFYILGEEDEKGNNLKATLLKEHSSVSKGRICLQLKEPLSVVHLIPDDYVNPKPIPKAIETVVRSYYENQLNDDAILHFLRRDYPRIKGIEKGEIIVSSHKNLEKLDQIKSAICNLDNSYIVIQGPPGAGKTFTGKHVIAELLKQGKKVGISSNSHKAINNLLIGVAQYCQNENIPAHFCCTKNTDTEIENFEISEIKNDKIVEYLDGACVIGTTAWGFSREELNKQFDYLFIDEAGQVSVANLIAMSQSAHNLVLMGDQMQLGQPAQGTHPGDSGLSILDYLLKDHPTIEPNRGIFLDTTYRMHSKVNEFISQAIYEGKLNSHKSNDLQVIQVPDGYKGVLNKEAGIVFIPVEHEGNTQASDEEVQAIQHAVNELIGRIYTDKEGNKKPITLDDILFVAPYNFQVTKLKSALGENAKLGSVDKFQGQEAPIVFFSLCASDANDSPRGMDFLFDKNRLNVANSRAQSLAIVVGNPNLINCNTSNIKQQKLVNVFCQLMAYAK
;
A
#
# COMPACT_ATOMS: atom_id res chain seq x y z
N LEU A 1 -5.24 -17.65 -11.95
CA LEU A 1 -4.36 -16.47 -11.98
C LEU A 1 -2.93 -16.91 -12.15
N ILE A 2 -2.37 -16.65 -13.29
CA ILE A 2 -0.95 -16.82 -13.60
C ILE A 2 -0.12 -15.93 -12.67
N GLU A 3 1.14 -16.26 -12.44
CA GLU A 3 2.12 -15.38 -11.83
C GLU A 3 2.01 -13.98 -12.46
N GLY A 4 1.54 -12.96 -11.67
CA GLY A 4 1.21 -11.62 -12.15
C GLY A 4 -0.27 -11.33 -12.46
N GLY A 5 -1.18 -12.31 -12.44
CA GLY A 5 -2.64 -12.10 -12.64
C GLY A 5 -3.00 -11.72 -14.06
N LEU A 6 -2.78 -12.61 -15.03
CA LEU A 6 -3.12 -12.43 -16.46
C LEU A 6 -4.63 -12.59 -16.69
N GLU A 7 -5.24 -11.63 -17.37
CA GLU A 7 -6.60 -11.73 -17.91
C GLU A 7 -6.54 -12.38 -19.28
N TYR A 8 -6.72 -13.70 -19.34
CA TYR A 8 -6.46 -14.48 -20.55
C TYR A 8 -7.59 -14.47 -21.59
N LEU A 9 -8.80 -14.02 -21.21
CA LEU A 9 -9.95 -13.98 -22.10
C LEU A 9 -10.88 -12.82 -21.76
N TRP A 10 -11.16 -11.96 -22.72
CA TRP A 10 -12.26 -11.00 -22.72
C TRP A 10 -13.32 -11.48 -23.71
N GLY A 11 -14.54 -11.72 -23.25
CA GLY A 11 -15.65 -12.16 -24.07
C GLY A 11 -16.86 -11.26 -23.91
N CYS A 12 -17.57 -11.00 -25.01
CA CYS A 12 -18.81 -10.22 -25.03
C CYS A 12 -19.86 -10.84 -25.93
N THR A 13 -21.08 -10.98 -25.39
CA THR A 13 -22.28 -11.21 -26.19
C THR A 13 -22.90 -9.87 -26.60
N TYR A 14 -23.26 -9.72 -27.86
CA TYR A 14 -23.91 -8.52 -28.40
C TYR A 14 -24.92 -8.89 -29.49
N PHE A 15 -25.79 -7.93 -29.86
CA PHE A 15 -26.69 -8.09 -30.97
C PHE A 15 -26.14 -7.30 -32.20
N ASP A 16 -26.18 -7.95 -33.35
CA ASP A 16 -25.82 -7.31 -34.62
C ASP A 16 -26.97 -6.43 -35.17
N GLU A 17 -26.76 -5.77 -36.30
CA GLU A 17 -27.75 -4.90 -36.94
C GLU A 17 -29.05 -5.62 -37.32
N LYS A 18 -29.02 -6.96 -37.43
CA LYS A 18 -30.18 -7.79 -37.72
C LYS A 18 -30.90 -8.30 -36.46
N GLY A 19 -30.38 -7.96 -35.30
CA GLY A 19 -30.87 -8.44 -34.00
C GLY A 19 -30.45 -9.88 -33.70
N GLU A 20 -29.46 -10.43 -34.40
CA GLU A 20 -28.93 -11.75 -34.08
C GLU A 20 -27.88 -11.67 -32.99
N ARG A 21 -27.96 -12.62 -32.03
CA ARG A 21 -26.97 -12.73 -30.95
C ARG A 21 -25.64 -13.20 -31.52
N LYS A 22 -24.56 -12.45 -31.25
CA LYS A 22 -23.17 -12.73 -31.61
C LYS A 22 -22.29 -12.73 -30.40
N PHE A 23 -21.12 -13.35 -30.52
CA PHE A 23 -20.09 -13.36 -29.50
C PHE A 23 -18.76 -12.95 -30.11
N ILE A 24 -18.02 -12.10 -29.39
CA ILE A 24 -16.65 -11.70 -29.72
C ILE A 24 -15.72 -12.02 -28.54
N ASP A 25 -14.52 -12.48 -28.82
CA ASP A 25 -13.50 -12.82 -27.83
C ASP A 25 -12.13 -12.23 -28.17
N PHE A 26 -11.37 -11.91 -27.12
CA PHE A 26 -10.00 -11.41 -27.22
C PHE A 26 -9.15 -12.23 -26.25
N TRP A 27 -8.19 -12.98 -26.78
CA TRP A 27 -7.35 -13.92 -26.04
C TRP A 27 -5.97 -13.36 -25.77
N ALA A 28 -5.37 -13.79 -24.65
CA ALA A 28 -4.01 -13.46 -24.25
C ALA A 28 -3.37 -14.65 -23.54
N HIS A 29 -2.16 -15.03 -23.91
CA HIS A 29 -1.43 -16.13 -23.27
C HIS A 29 -0.13 -15.65 -22.59
N ASN A 30 0.17 -14.36 -22.69
CA ASN A 30 1.29 -13.67 -22.05
C ASN A 30 0.97 -12.18 -21.89
N GLU A 31 1.84 -11.43 -21.19
CA GLU A 31 1.61 -10.00 -20.89
C GLU A 31 1.55 -9.11 -22.15
N ILE A 32 2.29 -9.45 -23.20
CA ILE A 32 2.26 -8.68 -24.46
C ILE A 32 0.90 -8.84 -25.13
N GLU A 33 0.40 -10.08 -25.18
CA GLU A 33 -0.92 -10.40 -25.71
C GLU A 33 -2.04 -9.83 -24.84
N GLU A 34 -1.88 -9.79 -23.51
CA GLU A 34 -2.86 -9.19 -22.58
C GLU A 34 -3.04 -7.69 -22.89
N LYS A 35 -1.94 -6.97 -23.08
CA LYS A 35 -1.98 -5.57 -23.51
C LYS A 35 -2.76 -5.39 -24.82
N ILE A 36 -2.51 -6.26 -25.81
CA ILE A 36 -3.17 -6.21 -27.13
C ILE A 36 -4.65 -6.57 -27.00
N ALA A 37 -4.98 -7.66 -26.28
CA ALA A 37 -6.35 -8.12 -26.08
C ALA A 37 -7.20 -7.06 -25.37
N PHE A 38 -6.68 -6.51 -24.28
CA PHE A 38 -7.34 -5.45 -23.52
C PHE A 38 -7.56 -4.20 -24.38
N LYS A 39 -6.52 -3.74 -25.12
CA LYS A 39 -6.63 -2.59 -26.01
C LYS A 39 -7.70 -2.83 -27.07
N SER A 40 -7.66 -3.98 -27.74
CA SER A 40 -8.63 -4.34 -28.78
C SER A 40 -10.07 -4.40 -28.27
N PHE A 41 -10.26 -4.94 -27.05
CA PHE A 41 -11.56 -4.97 -26.37
C PHE A 41 -12.08 -3.55 -26.10
N ILE A 42 -11.28 -2.69 -25.47
CA ILE A 42 -11.71 -1.32 -25.16
C ILE A 42 -11.96 -0.49 -26.42
N GLU A 43 -11.09 -0.57 -27.43
CA GLU A 43 -11.28 0.13 -28.70
C GLU A 43 -12.57 -0.31 -29.41
N TRP A 44 -12.86 -1.62 -29.38
CA TRP A 44 -14.09 -2.16 -29.97
C TRP A 44 -15.35 -1.66 -29.22
N VAL A 45 -15.34 -1.71 -27.90
CA VAL A 45 -16.46 -1.22 -27.06
C VAL A 45 -16.64 0.28 -27.24
N TYR A 46 -15.54 1.06 -27.16
CA TYR A 46 -15.58 2.52 -27.27
C TYR A 46 -16.11 2.98 -28.64
N ALA A 47 -15.68 2.34 -29.72
CA ALA A 47 -16.17 2.63 -31.07
C ALA A 47 -17.68 2.37 -31.20
N ARG A 48 -18.21 1.30 -30.59
CA ARG A 48 -19.66 1.03 -30.57
C ARG A 48 -20.42 2.06 -29.76
N TRP A 49 -19.89 2.45 -28.58
CA TRP A 49 -20.49 3.49 -27.76
C TRP A 49 -20.52 4.84 -28.47
N GLN A 50 -19.50 5.20 -29.24
CA GLN A 50 -19.50 6.41 -30.07
C GLN A 50 -20.58 6.38 -31.18
N GLN A 51 -20.92 5.20 -31.70
CA GLN A 51 -21.99 5.03 -32.68
C GLN A 51 -23.38 5.05 -32.05
N ASP A 52 -23.50 4.44 -30.84
CA ASP A 52 -24.74 4.42 -30.05
C ASP A 52 -24.45 4.80 -28.60
N PRO A 53 -24.52 6.09 -28.24
CA PRO A 53 -24.31 6.57 -26.89
C PRO A 53 -25.33 6.06 -25.86
N THR A 54 -26.41 5.41 -26.27
CA THR A 54 -27.42 4.83 -25.40
C THR A 54 -27.11 3.39 -24.99
N MET A 55 -26.08 2.76 -25.64
CA MET A 55 -25.69 1.41 -25.28
C MET A 55 -25.05 1.33 -23.88
N HIS A 56 -25.18 0.18 -23.25
CA HIS A 56 -24.56 -0.13 -21.98
C HIS A 56 -23.78 -1.44 -22.06
N ILE A 57 -22.78 -1.57 -21.16
CA ILE A 57 -22.00 -2.78 -20.93
C ILE A 57 -22.50 -3.37 -19.62
N TYR A 58 -23.23 -4.47 -19.71
CA TYR A 58 -23.74 -5.16 -18.53
C TYR A 58 -22.73 -6.20 -18.03
N HIS A 59 -22.47 -6.18 -16.74
CA HIS A 59 -21.60 -7.13 -16.07
C HIS A 59 -22.19 -7.52 -14.71
N TYR A 60 -21.58 -8.52 -14.05
CA TYR A 60 -22.06 -9.00 -12.75
C TYR A 60 -20.96 -8.91 -11.71
N ALA A 61 -21.14 -8.05 -10.71
CA ALA A 61 -20.16 -7.63 -9.70
C ALA A 61 -18.98 -6.80 -10.27
N ASN A 62 -18.04 -6.43 -9.43
CA ASN A 62 -17.04 -5.39 -9.75
C ASN A 62 -15.78 -5.89 -10.50
N TYR A 63 -15.77 -7.17 -10.92
CA TYR A 63 -14.55 -7.76 -11.48
C TYR A 63 -14.09 -7.07 -12.77
N GLU A 64 -15.00 -6.90 -13.73
CA GLU A 64 -14.70 -6.35 -15.06
C GLU A 64 -14.23 -4.90 -14.97
N ILE A 65 -14.89 -4.07 -14.16
CA ILE A 65 -14.46 -2.66 -13.91
C ILE A 65 -13.08 -2.63 -13.23
N ALA A 66 -12.86 -3.48 -12.23
CA ALA A 66 -11.58 -3.56 -11.53
C ALA A 66 -10.45 -4.00 -12.48
N ALA A 67 -10.70 -4.97 -13.36
CA ALA A 67 -9.77 -5.41 -14.38
C ALA A 67 -9.47 -4.29 -15.40
N CYS A 68 -10.48 -3.58 -15.89
CA CYS A 68 -10.28 -2.43 -16.79
C CYS A 68 -9.41 -1.34 -16.14
N LYS A 69 -9.72 -0.95 -14.90
CA LYS A 69 -8.95 0.04 -14.13
C LYS A 69 -7.50 -0.40 -13.92
N LYS A 70 -7.28 -1.67 -13.59
CA LYS A 70 -5.96 -2.26 -13.39
C LYS A 70 -5.14 -2.28 -14.68
N LEU A 71 -5.71 -2.81 -15.78
CA LEU A 71 -4.97 -3.02 -17.02
C LEU A 71 -4.67 -1.71 -17.76
N MET A 72 -5.60 -0.75 -17.79
CA MET A 72 -5.30 0.56 -18.36
C MET A 72 -4.13 1.25 -17.65
N CYS A 73 -4.04 1.11 -16.34
CA CYS A 73 -2.93 1.65 -15.56
C CYS A 73 -1.65 0.82 -15.72
N ARG A 74 -1.75 -0.54 -15.71
CA ARG A 74 -0.61 -1.45 -15.86
C ARG A 74 0.12 -1.24 -17.20
N TYR A 75 -0.63 -1.08 -18.28
CA TYR A 75 -0.09 -0.98 -19.63
C TYR A 75 -0.02 0.44 -20.18
N GLY A 76 -0.61 1.42 -19.50
CA GLY A 76 -0.67 2.80 -19.95
C GLY A 76 -1.42 2.97 -21.29
N VAL A 77 -2.47 2.16 -21.54
CA VAL A 77 -3.26 2.17 -22.78
C VAL A 77 -4.74 2.38 -22.50
N CYS A 78 -5.45 2.99 -23.42
CA CYS A 78 -6.90 3.23 -23.39
C CYS A 78 -7.39 3.93 -22.12
N GLU A 79 -6.56 4.77 -21.50
CA GLU A 79 -6.93 5.44 -20.24
C GLU A 79 -8.04 6.45 -20.43
N PHE A 80 -8.04 7.16 -21.56
CA PHE A 80 -9.09 8.11 -21.92
C PHE A 80 -10.41 7.39 -22.20
N GLU A 81 -10.40 6.34 -23.00
CA GLU A 81 -11.57 5.57 -23.39
C GLU A 81 -12.24 4.93 -22.18
N VAL A 82 -11.46 4.28 -21.31
CA VAL A 82 -11.98 3.69 -20.06
C VAL A 82 -12.55 4.76 -19.12
N ASP A 83 -11.86 5.89 -18.97
CA ASP A 83 -12.34 6.99 -18.13
C ASP A 83 -13.67 7.56 -18.66
N GLN A 84 -13.80 7.73 -19.98
CA GLN A 84 -15.05 8.15 -20.63
C GLN A 84 -16.18 7.14 -20.40
N LEU A 85 -15.92 5.84 -20.59
CA LEU A 85 -16.91 4.80 -20.36
C LEU A 85 -17.39 4.75 -18.90
N LEU A 86 -16.47 4.96 -17.94
CA LEU A 86 -16.81 4.98 -16.51
C LEU A 86 -17.58 6.25 -16.12
N ARG A 87 -17.14 7.44 -16.55
CA ARG A 87 -17.82 8.72 -16.25
C ARG A 87 -19.21 8.79 -16.83
N ASN A 88 -19.38 8.24 -18.03
CA ASN A 88 -20.67 8.19 -18.70
C ASN A 88 -21.55 7.01 -18.24
N GLU A 89 -21.13 6.29 -17.17
CA GLU A 89 -21.90 5.17 -16.58
C GLU A 89 -22.32 4.10 -17.61
N VAL A 90 -21.44 3.89 -18.62
CA VAL A 90 -21.69 2.90 -19.67
C VAL A 90 -21.65 1.48 -19.11
N PHE A 91 -20.86 1.25 -18.05
CA PHE A 91 -20.84 -0.01 -17.31
C PHE A 91 -21.99 -0.07 -16.29
N VAL A 92 -22.78 -1.14 -16.36
CA VAL A 92 -23.93 -1.39 -15.48
C VAL A 92 -23.72 -2.68 -14.69
N ASP A 93 -23.52 -2.57 -13.37
CA ASP A 93 -23.37 -3.71 -12.49
C ASP A 93 -24.73 -4.30 -12.08
N LEU A 94 -25.07 -5.44 -12.68
CA LEU A 94 -26.33 -6.13 -12.40
C LEU A 94 -26.40 -6.70 -10.99
N TYR A 95 -25.25 -7.03 -10.36
CA TYR A 95 -25.23 -7.49 -8.97
C TYR A 95 -25.80 -6.43 -8.01
N LYS A 96 -25.43 -5.16 -8.20
CA LYS A 96 -25.98 -4.05 -7.39
C LYS A 96 -27.49 -3.93 -7.59
N ILE A 97 -27.99 -4.04 -8.82
CA ILE A 97 -29.43 -3.98 -9.13
C ILE A 97 -30.17 -5.12 -8.46
N VAL A 98 -29.67 -6.36 -8.59
CA VAL A 98 -30.29 -7.55 -7.99
C VAL A 98 -30.28 -7.48 -6.48
N LYS A 99 -29.14 -7.14 -5.87
CA LYS A 99 -28.97 -7.09 -4.41
C LYS A 99 -29.84 -6.03 -3.75
N ASN A 100 -29.95 -4.84 -4.38
CA ASN A 100 -30.69 -3.73 -3.81
C ASN A 100 -32.18 -3.74 -4.19
N GLY A 101 -32.53 -4.34 -5.33
CA GLY A 101 -33.89 -4.34 -5.84
C GLY A 101 -34.72 -5.60 -5.56
N LEU A 102 -34.09 -6.72 -5.16
CA LEU A 102 -34.76 -8.00 -5.06
C LEU A 102 -34.47 -8.71 -3.73
N LEU A 103 -35.51 -9.28 -3.12
CA LEU A 103 -35.37 -10.29 -2.08
C LEU A 103 -35.56 -11.67 -2.72
N ILE A 104 -34.53 -12.50 -2.73
CA ILE A 104 -34.56 -13.82 -3.35
C ILE A 104 -34.47 -14.92 -2.31
N GLY A 105 -35.07 -16.09 -2.60
CA GLY A 105 -35.04 -17.27 -1.73
C GLY A 105 -33.77 -18.12 -1.86
N GLU A 106 -32.72 -17.60 -2.50
CA GLU A 106 -31.44 -18.28 -2.68
C GLU A 106 -30.48 -17.94 -1.54
N PRO A 107 -29.53 -18.82 -1.18
CA PRO A 107 -28.60 -18.60 -0.08
C PRO A 107 -27.56 -17.49 -0.36
N LYS A 108 -27.32 -17.17 -1.64
CA LYS A 108 -26.35 -16.14 -2.07
C LYS A 108 -26.87 -15.39 -3.30
N TYR A 109 -26.40 -14.16 -3.49
CA TYR A 109 -26.66 -13.34 -4.67
C TYR A 109 -25.61 -13.54 -5.78
N SER A 110 -24.96 -14.71 -5.86
CA SER A 110 -24.09 -15.02 -7.00
C SER A 110 -24.90 -15.20 -8.26
N ILE A 111 -24.32 -14.92 -9.45
CA ILE A 111 -25.04 -15.08 -10.72
C ILE A 111 -25.60 -16.51 -10.87
N LYS A 112 -24.88 -17.53 -10.40
CA LYS A 112 -25.31 -18.94 -10.42
C LYS A 112 -26.55 -19.22 -9.57
N ASN A 113 -26.76 -18.50 -8.48
CA ASN A 113 -27.98 -18.60 -7.69
C ASN A 113 -29.11 -17.81 -8.34
N VAL A 114 -28.83 -16.61 -8.81
CA VAL A 114 -29.82 -15.71 -9.42
C VAL A 114 -30.36 -16.28 -10.74
N GLU A 115 -29.53 -17.00 -11.51
CA GLU A 115 -29.96 -17.58 -12.78
C GLU A 115 -31.07 -18.60 -12.66
N HIS A 116 -31.26 -19.22 -11.49
CA HIS A 116 -32.43 -20.10 -11.24
C HIS A 116 -33.77 -19.37 -11.38
N LEU A 117 -33.80 -18.05 -11.35
CA LEU A 117 -35.02 -17.26 -11.46
C LEU A 117 -35.45 -17.03 -12.92
N TYR A 118 -34.55 -17.17 -13.90
CA TYR A 118 -34.84 -16.85 -15.29
C TYR A 118 -34.38 -17.92 -16.31
N ARG A 119 -33.56 -18.89 -15.91
CA ARG A 119 -33.08 -19.96 -16.81
C ARG A 119 -33.00 -21.31 -16.07
N GLY A 120 -32.93 -22.39 -16.85
CA GLY A 120 -32.71 -23.74 -16.35
C GLY A 120 -31.26 -24.03 -15.94
N LYS A 121 -31.02 -25.26 -15.45
CA LYS A 121 -29.68 -25.71 -15.02
C LYS A 121 -28.71 -25.70 -16.20
N ARG A 122 -27.47 -25.26 -15.95
CA ARG A 122 -26.38 -25.27 -16.95
C ARG A 122 -25.97 -26.66 -17.36
N GLU A 123 -25.61 -26.84 -18.62
CA GLU A 123 -25.11 -28.08 -19.22
C GLU A 123 -23.60 -28.04 -19.53
N THR A 124 -22.86 -27.03 -19.03
CA THR A 124 -21.43 -26.88 -19.33
C THR A 124 -20.55 -27.79 -18.46
N GLU A 125 -19.48 -28.37 -19.07
CA GLU A 125 -18.52 -29.27 -18.37
C GLU A 125 -17.67 -28.55 -17.33
N VAL A 126 -17.36 -27.25 -17.54
CA VAL A 126 -16.62 -26.40 -16.59
C VAL A 126 -17.60 -25.85 -15.55
N GLY A 127 -17.44 -26.26 -14.31
CA GLY A 127 -18.41 -25.99 -13.23
C GLY A 127 -18.30 -24.59 -12.60
N SER A 128 -17.15 -23.93 -12.66
CA SER A 128 -16.93 -22.62 -12.03
C SER A 128 -15.83 -21.79 -12.69
N GLY A 129 -15.82 -20.48 -12.46
CA GLY A 129 -14.72 -19.60 -12.90
C GLY A 129 -13.36 -20.00 -12.31
N GLY A 130 -13.34 -20.51 -11.07
CA GLY A 130 -12.13 -21.09 -10.46
C GLY A 130 -11.63 -22.33 -11.21
N ASP A 131 -12.55 -23.20 -11.63
CA ASP A 131 -12.21 -24.41 -12.41
C ASP A 131 -11.62 -24.01 -13.78
N SER A 132 -12.14 -22.96 -14.41
CA SER A 132 -11.62 -22.49 -15.70
C SER A 132 -10.17 -22.01 -15.62
N VAL A 133 -9.77 -21.39 -14.51
CA VAL A 133 -8.38 -20.98 -14.27
C VAL A 133 -7.47 -22.21 -14.14
N VAL A 134 -7.85 -23.19 -13.36
CA VAL A 134 -7.07 -24.44 -13.20
C VAL A 134 -6.93 -25.18 -14.53
N VAL A 135 -8.00 -25.28 -15.30
CA VAL A 135 -8.02 -25.92 -16.62
C VAL A 135 -7.12 -25.16 -17.59
N TYR A 136 -7.14 -23.81 -17.56
CA TYR A 136 -6.26 -22.98 -18.38
C TYR A 136 -4.78 -23.12 -18.00
N GLU A 137 -4.45 -23.17 -16.71
CA GLU A 137 -3.06 -23.37 -16.26
C GLU A 137 -2.52 -24.75 -16.67
N ASN A 138 -3.34 -25.80 -16.58
CA ASN A 138 -2.96 -27.12 -17.06
C ASN A 138 -2.70 -27.12 -18.56
N TRP A 139 -3.53 -26.41 -19.34
CA TRP A 139 -3.32 -26.23 -20.78
C TRP A 139 -1.99 -25.49 -21.06
N ARG A 140 -1.64 -24.45 -20.31
CA ARG A 140 -0.35 -23.74 -20.48
C ARG A 140 0.87 -24.66 -20.31
N VAL A 141 0.78 -25.59 -19.37
CA VAL A 141 1.88 -26.57 -19.12
C VAL A 141 1.95 -27.62 -20.23
N ASN A 142 0.79 -28.06 -20.72
CA ASN A 142 0.70 -29.10 -21.75
C ASN A 142 -0.43 -28.79 -22.77
N PRO A 143 -0.18 -27.88 -23.73
CA PRO A 143 -1.21 -27.44 -24.66
C PRO A 143 -1.60 -28.53 -25.67
N ASP A 144 -2.92 -28.76 -25.81
CA ASP A 144 -3.52 -29.65 -26.79
C ASP A 144 -3.79 -29.00 -28.16
N GLY A 145 -3.40 -27.70 -28.29
CA GLY A 145 -3.54 -26.83 -29.43
C GLY A 145 -3.25 -25.39 -29.01
N LEU A 146 -2.82 -24.52 -29.95
CA LEU A 146 -2.37 -23.16 -29.60
C LEU A 146 -3.50 -22.11 -29.62
N ILE A 147 -4.63 -22.42 -30.24
CA ILE A 147 -5.79 -21.53 -30.37
C ILE A 147 -7.07 -22.30 -30.07
N TRP A 148 -8.14 -21.61 -29.67
CA TRP A 148 -9.39 -22.25 -29.28
C TRP A 148 -10.01 -23.13 -30.38
N GLN A 149 -9.74 -22.86 -31.67
CA GLN A 149 -10.20 -23.67 -32.78
C GLN A 149 -9.52 -25.06 -32.85
N THR A 150 -8.32 -25.18 -32.33
CA THR A 150 -7.51 -26.42 -32.36
C THR A 150 -7.36 -27.09 -31.00
N SER A 151 -7.63 -26.39 -29.90
CA SER A 151 -7.58 -26.89 -28.52
C SER A 151 -9.00 -27.19 -28.01
N LYS A 152 -9.21 -28.40 -27.51
CA LYS A 152 -10.46 -28.76 -26.83
C LYS A 152 -10.62 -28.02 -25.50
N VAL A 153 -9.51 -27.81 -24.81
CA VAL A 153 -9.46 -27.11 -23.52
C VAL A 153 -9.86 -25.65 -23.70
N LEU A 154 -9.20 -24.92 -24.61
CA LEU A 154 -9.55 -23.51 -24.86
C LEU A 154 -10.97 -23.35 -25.41
N LYS A 155 -11.43 -24.29 -26.20
CA LYS A 155 -12.82 -24.31 -26.67
C LYS A 155 -13.81 -24.47 -25.51
N SER A 156 -13.56 -25.38 -24.58
CA SER A 156 -14.41 -25.55 -23.39
C SER A 156 -14.46 -24.29 -22.52
N ILE A 157 -13.32 -23.62 -22.33
CA ILE A 157 -13.24 -22.33 -21.60
C ILE A 157 -14.05 -21.25 -22.34
N ARG A 158 -13.92 -21.18 -23.66
CA ARG A 158 -14.69 -20.25 -24.49
C ARG A 158 -16.19 -20.49 -24.40
N ASP A 159 -16.61 -21.74 -24.52
CA ASP A 159 -18.03 -22.13 -24.45
C ASP A 159 -18.62 -21.80 -23.07
N TYR A 160 -17.84 -21.97 -21.99
CA TYR A 160 -18.22 -21.54 -20.65
C TYR A 160 -18.38 -20.02 -20.58
N ASN A 161 -17.45 -19.24 -21.15
CA ASN A 161 -17.53 -17.76 -21.15
C ASN A 161 -18.72 -17.25 -21.99
N ILE A 162 -19.04 -17.91 -23.11
CA ILE A 162 -20.26 -17.61 -23.89
C ILE A 162 -21.51 -17.82 -23.05
N ASP A 163 -21.56 -18.90 -22.27
CA ASP A 163 -22.72 -19.19 -21.42
C ASP A 163 -22.88 -18.18 -20.29
N ASP A 164 -21.78 -17.72 -19.67
CA ASP A 164 -21.79 -16.65 -18.67
C ASP A 164 -22.29 -15.32 -19.26
N CYS A 165 -21.79 -14.93 -20.44
CA CYS A 165 -22.24 -13.72 -21.12
C CYS A 165 -23.71 -13.79 -21.54
N ASN A 166 -24.17 -14.97 -22.01
CA ASN A 166 -25.58 -15.19 -22.37
C ASN A 166 -26.48 -15.13 -21.13
N SER A 167 -26.05 -15.73 -20.00
CA SER A 167 -26.78 -15.65 -18.73
C SER A 167 -26.93 -14.20 -18.26
N THR A 168 -25.86 -13.41 -18.36
CA THR A 168 -25.89 -11.98 -18.02
C THR A 168 -26.88 -11.21 -18.90
N GLN A 169 -26.90 -11.47 -20.21
CA GLN A 169 -27.83 -10.84 -21.14
C GLN A 169 -29.30 -11.25 -20.85
N GLU A 170 -29.55 -12.52 -20.53
CA GLU A 170 -30.87 -13.01 -20.15
C GLU A 170 -31.36 -12.41 -18.83
N LEU A 171 -30.45 -12.19 -17.87
CA LEU A 171 -30.74 -11.45 -16.65
C LEU A 171 -31.21 -10.01 -16.93
N VAL A 172 -30.54 -9.30 -17.85
CA VAL A 172 -30.98 -7.95 -18.27
C VAL A 172 -32.41 -7.97 -18.81
N ALA A 173 -32.72 -8.90 -19.70
CA ALA A 173 -34.05 -9.04 -20.27
C ALA A 173 -35.10 -9.33 -19.19
N TRP A 174 -34.78 -10.22 -18.23
CA TRP A 174 -35.65 -10.58 -17.13
C TRP A 174 -35.86 -9.39 -16.17
N LEU A 175 -34.82 -8.63 -15.84
CA LEU A 175 -34.92 -7.43 -15.00
C LEU A 175 -35.80 -6.34 -15.67
N HIS A 176 -35.65 -6.12 -16.97
CA HIS A 176 -36.54 -5.20 -17.71
C HIS A 176 -37.99 -5.66 -17.70
N GLN A 177 -38.24 -6.96 -17.84
CA GLN A 177 -39.59 -7.51 -17.70
C GLN A 177 -40.15 -7.20 -16.30
N LYS A 178 -39.37 -7.43 -15.23
CA LYS A 178 -39.77 -7.13 -13.86
C LYS A 178 -39.99 -5.62 -13.63
N GLN A 179 -39.13 -4.78 -14.19
CA GLN A 179 -39.31 -3.32 -14.15
C GLN A 179 -40.66 -2.90 -14.74
N GLN A 180 -41.05 -3.44 -15.87
CA GLN A 180 -42.35 -3.18 -16.49
C GLN A 180 -43.51 -3.75 -15.67
N GLU A 181 -43.37 -4.97 -15.16
CA GLU A 181 -44.39 -5.65 -14.33
C GLU A 181 -44.72 -4.87 -13.06
N PHE A 182 -43.70 -4.27 -12.40
CA PHE A 182 -43.86 -3.48 -11.20
C PHE A 182 -43.98 -1.98 -11.42
N GLY A 183 -43.98 -1.52 -12.66
CA GLY A 183 -44.18 -0.09 -13.00
C GLY A 183 -43.06 0.84 -12.52
N ILE A 184 -41.81 0.33 -12.37
CA ILE A 184 -40.65 1.09 -11.91
C ILE A 184 -40.20 2.03 -13.02
N GLN A 185 -40.22 3.35 -12.74
CA GLN A 185 -39.82 4.35 -13.74
C GLN A 185 -38.33 4.66 -13.68
N TYR A 186 -37.73 4.95 -14.83
CA TYR A 186 -36.36 5.44 -14.94
C TYR A 186 -36.28 6.90 -14.46
N VAL A 187 -35.39 7.18 -13.53
CA VAL A 187 -35.28 8.50 -12.88
C VAL A 187 -34.45 9.52 -13.66
N GLY A 188 -33.76 9.07 -14.70
CA GLY A 188 -32.86 9.90 -15.52
C GLY A 188 -31.42 9.90 -15.07
N LYS A 189 -30.55 10.57 -15.83
CA LYS A 189 -29.13 10.69 -15.61
C LYS A 189 -28.73 12.15 -15.48
N LYS A 190 -27.78 12.49 -14.60
CA LYS A 190 -27.22 13.85 -14.50
C LYS A 190 -26.29 14.12 -15.68
N ASP A 191 -26.40 15.32 -16.30
CA ASP A 191 -25.48 15.74 -17.36
C ASP A 191 -24.07 15.96 -16.81
N ILE A 192 -23.08 15.40 -17.50
CA ILE A 192 -21.66 15.54 -17.15
C ILE A 192 -21.06 16.65 -18.02
N VAL A 193 -20.52 17.68 -17.35
CA VAL A 193 -19.81 18.77 -18.04
C VAL A 193 -18.35 18.34 -18.31
N GLU A 194 -17.98 18.23 -19.58
CA GLU A 194 -16.61 17.99 -19.98
C GLU A 194 -15.71 19.19 -19.68
N LYS A 195 -14.57 18.97 -19.03
CA LYS A 195 -13.51 19.97 -18.88
C LYS A 195 -12.41 19.70 -19.90
N GLU A 196 -12.04 20.72 -20.68
CA GLU A 196 -10.88 20.65 -21.58
C GLU A 196 -9.57 20.41 -20.81
N LEU A 197 -8.66 19.64 -21.43
CA LEU A 197 -7.32 19.40 -20.89
C LEU A 197 -6.51 20.69 -20.93
N SER A 198 -5.80 21.02 -19.83
CA SER A 198 -4.93 22.17 -19.79
C SER A 198 -3.70 22.00 -20.69
N GLU A 199 -3.14 23.10 -21.21
CA GLU A 199 -1.91 23.12 -22.01
C GLU A 199 -0.71 22.44 -21.31
N GLU A 200 -0.64 22.57 -19.99
CA GLU A 200 0.40 21.96 -19.14
C GLU A 200 0.32 20.41 -19.20
N ILE A 201 -0.88 19.83 -19.14
CA ILE A 201 -1.09 18.37 -19.24
C ILE A 201 -0.66 17.89 -20.64
N THR A 202 -0.94 18.65 -21.68
CA THR A 202 -0.55 18.33 -23.07
C THR A 202 0.97 18.29 -23.22
N ALA A 203 1.71 19.24 -22.61
CA ALA A 203 3.17 19.31 -22.69
C ALA A 203 3.84 18.10 -21.97
N ILE A 204 3.32 17.68 -20.83
CA ILE A 204 3.79 16.50 -20.08
C ILE A 204 3.53 15.22 -20.89
N THR A 205 2.34 15.11 -21.50
CA THR A 205 1.96 13.97 -22.33
C THR A 205 2.88 13.86 -23.55
N ASN A 206 3.20 14.98 -24.22
CA ASN A 206 4.12 14.98 -25.34
C ASN A 206 5.54 14.53 -24.94
N LEU A 207 6.07 14.99 -23.82
CA LEU A 207 7.38 14.55 -23.32
C LEU A 207 7.40 13.05 -22.97
N ARG A 208 6.33 12.55 -22.34
CA ARG A 208 6.14 11.11 -22.10
C ARG A 208 6.20 10.31 -23.40
N ASP A 209 5.42 10.70 -24.42
CA ASP A 209 5.31 9.96 -25.67
C ASP A 209 6.62 9.99 -26.46
N GLN A 210 7.38 11.08 -26.42
CA GLN A 210 8.72 11.16 -27.00
C GLN A 210 9.70 10.19 -26.32
N LEU A 211 9.66 10.09 -24.97
CA LEU A 211 10.50 9.16 -24.22
C LEU A 211 10.11 7.69 -24.49
N LEU A 212 8.81 7.38 -24.58
CA LEU A 212 8.34 6.03 -24.93
C LEU A 212 8.77 5.64 -26.35
N SER A 213 8.71 6.56 -27.31
CA SER A 213 9.20 6.34 -28.67
C SER A 213 10.71 6.11 -28.70
N LYS A 214 11.48 6.87 -27.91
CA LYS A 214 12.92 6.66 -27.73
C LYS A 214 13.22 5.31 -27.09
N ALA A 215 12.45 4.91 -26.07
CA ALA A 215 12.58 3.61 -25.40
C ALA A 215 12.39 2.46 -26.39
N GLU A 216 11.33 2.49 -27.19
CA GLU A 216 11.08 1.46 -28.19
C GLU A 216 12.20 1.38 -29.24
N SER A 217 12.76 2.52 -29.69
CA SER A 217 13.89 2.54 -30.62
C SER A 217 15.17 1.93 -30.06
N LEU A 218 15.38 2.04 -28.74
CA LEU A 218 16.56 1.52 -28.04
C LEU A 218 16.45 0.04 -27.65
N LYS A 219 15.26 -0.51 -27.64
CA LYS A 219 14.96 -1.86 -27.11
C LYS A 219 15.79 -2.99 -27.70
N SER A 220 16.20 -2.88 -28.98
CA SER A 220 17.02 -3.87 -29.68
C SER A 220 18.52 -3.66 -29.54
N HIS A 221 19.00 -2.51 -29.04
CA HIS A 221 20.41 -2.12 -29.03
C HIS A 221 20.93 -1.87 -27.62
N ASP A 222 20.13 -1.22 -26.77
CA ASP A 222 20.45 -0.87 -25.38
C ASP A 222 19.20 -1.02 -24.51
N ILE A 223 19.00 -2.22 -23.98
CA ILE A 223 17.84 -2.55 -23.16
C ILE A 223 17.81 -1.78 -21.84
N ILE A 224 18.99 -1.44 -21.28
CA ILE A 224 19.09 -0.72 -20.02
C ILE A 224 18.61 0.72 -20.23
N GLU A 225 19.13 1.41 -21.24
CA GLU A 225 18.75 2.78 -21.55
C GLU A 225 17.27 2.85 -22.03
N SER A 226 16.78 1.83 -22.73
CA SER A 226 15.36 1.67 -23.05
C SER A 226 14.49 1.65 -21.80
N GLN A 227 14.84 0.84 -20.79
CA GLN A 227 14.11 0.77 -19.51
C GLN A 227 14.16 2.09 -18.74
N ILE A 228 15.27 2.81 -18.77
CA ILE A 228 15.38 4.13 -18.13
C ILE A 228 14.45 5.12 -18.79
N CYS A 229 14.45 5.20 -20.14
CA CYS A 229 13.52 6.04 -20.88
C CYS A 229 12.06 5.74 -20.53
N GLU A 230 11.70 4.46 -20.46
CA GLU A 230 10.36 4.02 -20.09
C GLU A 230 10.01 4.42 -18.63
N ASN A 231 10.89 4.17 -17.69
CA ASN A 231 10.68 4.55 -16.28
C ASN A 231 10.56 6.07 -16.09
N MET A 232 11.38 6.87 -16.78
CA MET A 232 11.31 8.32 -16.77
C MET A 232 9.99 8.82 -17.37
N ALA A 233 9.55 8.21 -18.47
CA ALA A 233 8.26 8.55 -19.11
C ALA A 233 7.08 8.30 -18.15
N TRP A 234 7.04 7.16 -17.47
CA TRP A 234 5.96 6.83 -16.55
C TRP A 234 6.04 7.57 -15.22
N ALA A 235 7.22 7.98 -14.77
CA ALA A 235 7.39 8.82 -13.59
C ALA A 235 6.68 10.18 -13.73
N LEU A 236 6.62 10.77 -14.93
CA LEU A 236 5.86 12.00 -15.21
C LEU A 236 4.39 11.90 -14.83
N GLU A 237 3.80 10.72 -14.94
CA GLU A 237 2.39 10.48 -14.67
C GLU A 237 2.11 9.82 -13.32
N PHE A 238 3.14 9.51 -12.53
CA PHE A 238 3.02 8.76 -11.29
C PHE A 238 1.95 9.33 -10.37
N HIS A 239 2.02 10.60 -10.03
CA HIS A 239 1.08 11.23 -9.09
C HIS A 239 -0.34 11.37 -9.66
N ARG A 240 -0.47 11.53 -10.98
CA ARG A 240 -1.79 11.51 -11.66
C ARG A 240 -2.44 10.13 -11.53
N ARG A 241 -1.66 9.05 -11.66
CA ARG A 241 -2.14 7.66 -11.51
C ARG A 241 -2.48 7.35 -10.06
N GLU A 242 -1.68 7.81 -9.10
CA GLU A 242 -1.97 7.71 -7.67
C GLU A 242 -3.28 8.43 -7.27
N ALA A 243 -3.60 9.55 -7.90
CA ALA A 243 -4.82 10.30 -7.65
C ALA A 243 -6.09 9.65 -8.23
N LYS A 244 -5.99 8.89 -9.33
CA LYS A 244 -7.16 8.28 -10.01
C LYS A 244 -8.03 7.43 -9.08
N PRO A 245 -7.53 6.45 -8.33
CA PRO A 245 -8.37 5.63 -7.44
C PRO A 245 -9.06 6.45 -6.35
N VAL A 246 -8.41 7.51 -5.87
CA VAL A 246 -8.99 8.43 -4.87
C VAL A 246 -10.20 9.15 -5.45
N PHE A 247 -10.06 9.70 -6.66
CA PHE A 247 -11.16 10.37 -7.34
C PHE A 247 -12.28 9.42 -7.77
N TRP A 248 -11.96 8.20 -8.24
CA TRP A 248 -12.99 7.21 -8.57
C TRP A 248 -13.83 6.83 -7.35
N ARG A 249 -13.19 6.63 -6.20
CA ARG A 249 -13.89 6.35 -4.93
C ARG A 249 -14.76 7.54 -4.49
N LEU A 250 -14.23 8.75 -4.63
CA LEU A 250 -15.00 9.96 -4.34
C LEU A 250 -16.25 10.07 -5.23
N PHE A 251 -16.10 9.90 -6.55
CA PHE A 251 -17.24 9.98 -7.48
C PHE A 251 -18.23 8.85 -7.26
N GLU A 252 -17.76 7.63 -6.98
CA GLU A 252 -18.64 6.52 -6.61
C GLU A 252 -19.47 6.87 -5.37
N ARG A 253 -18.83 7.37 -4.30
CA ARG A 253 -19.51 7.78 -3.07
C ARG A 253 -20.49 8.95 -3.28
N MET A 254 -20.17 9.89 -4.13
CA MET A 254 -21.06 11.01 -4.47
C MET A 254 -22.32 10.56 -5.24
N GLY A 255 -22.27 9.42 -5.89
CA GLY A 255 -23.39 8.81 -6.60
C GLY A 255 -24.27 7.91 -5.73
N LEU A 256 -23.83 7.56 -4.50
CA LEU A 256 -24.57 6.70 -3.59
C LEU A 256 -25.70 7.47 -2.87
N THR A 257 -26.74 6.72 -2.46
CA THR A 257 -27.78 7.24 -1.59
C THR A 257 -27.29 7.39 -0.15
N VAL A 258 -28.04 8.13 0.68
CA VAL A 258 -27.69 8.30 2.10
C VAL A 258 -27.72 6.97 2.84
N GLU A 259 -28.63 6.07 2.48
CA GLU A 259 -28.74 4.72 3.04
C GLU A 259 -27.53 3.85 2.69
N GLU A 260 -27.05 3.91 1.45
CA GLU A 260 -25.85 3.18 1.02
C GLU A 260 -24.58 3.72 1.70
N LEU A 261 -24.49 5.03 1.88
CA LEU A 261 -23.38 5.69 2.59
C LEU A 261 -23.39 5.41 4.10
N TYR A 262 -24.53 5.05 4.68
CA TYR A 262 -24.63 4.68 6.09
C TYR A 262 -23.79 3.44 6.43
N ASP A 263 -23.68 2.52 5.49
CA ASP A 263 -22.89 1.29 5.63
C ASP A 263 -21.39 1.48 5.25
N ASP A 264 -21.01 2.62 4.68
CA ASP A 264 -19.60 2.95 4.37
C ASP A 264 -18.89 3.48 5.61
N LEU A 265 -17.97 2.71 6.17
CA LEU A 265 -17.25 3.04 7.42
C LEU A 265 -16.41 4.33 7.37
N ASP A 266 -16.09 4.84 6.19
CA ASP A 266 -15.33 6.08 6.01
C ASP A 266 -16.24 7.30 5.87
N CYS A 267 -17.56 7.10 5.62
CA CYS A 267 -18.57 8.14 5.47
C CYS A 267 -19.38 8.30 6.75
N LEU A 268 -19.99 9.46 6.92
CA LEU A 268 -20.88 9.74 8.04
C LEU A 268 -22.11 10.50 7.54
N VAL A 269 -23.29 9.96 7.77
CA VAL A 269 -24.54 10.54 7.23
C VAL A 269 -25.51 10.97 8.31
N ASN A 270 -26.52 11.75 7.90
CA ASN A 270 -27.57 12.25 8.79
C ASN A 270 -27.03 12.96 10.05
N CYS A 271 -25.93 13.73 9.87
CA CYS A 271 -25.38 14.53 10.95
C CYS A 271 -26.26 15.80 11.11
N ILE A 272 -27.01 15.88 12.20
CA ILE A 272 -27.93 16.97 12.50
C ILE A 272 -27.23 17.96 13.43
N ARG A 273 -27.31 19.26 13.10
CA ARG A 273 -26.74 20.32 13.92
C ARG A 273 -27.42 20.35 15.30
N THR A 274 -26.62 20.48 16.36
CA THR A 274 -27.11 20.66 17.73
C THR A 274 -27.29 22.14 18.07
N ASP A 275 -27.99 22.40 19.18
CA ASP A 275 -28.24 23.77 19.70
C ASP A 275 -26.98 24.33 20.42
N LYS A 276 -25.87 23.61 20.45
CA LYS A 276 -24.66 24.09 21.11
C LYS A 276 -24.09 25.31 20.37
N GLU A 277 -23.72 26.32 21.16
CA GLU A 277 -23.15 27.56 20.65
C GLU A 277 -21.88 27.30 19.84
N PRO A 278 -21.74 27.89 18.64
CA PRO A 278 -20.57 27.76 17.82
C PRO A 278 -19.35 28.42 18.46
N PHE A 279 -18.15 27.88 18.23
CA PHE A 279 -16.92 28.41 18.78
C PHE A 279 -15.81 28.55 17.72
N LYS A 280 -14.80 29.36 18.00
CA LYS A 280 -13.59 29.46 17.18
C LYS A 280 -12.60 28.35 17.58
N PRO A 281 -12.21 27.43 16.67
CA PRO A 281 -11.23 26.38 17.00
C PRO A 281 -9.86 26.91 17.42
N THR A 282 -9.46 28.03 16.82
CA THR A 282 -8.26 28.78 17.18
C THR A 282 -8.52 30.28 17.12
N PRO A 283 -7.77 31.14 17.85
CA PRO A 283 -7.96 32.60 17.79
C PRO A 283 -7.86 33.19 16.38
N LYS A 284 -7.11 32.58 15.48
CA LYS A 284 -6.90 32.99 14.09
C LYS A 284 -7.86 32.33 13.09
N ALA A 285 -8.77 31.45 13.54
CA ALA A 285 -9.68 30.75 12.66
C ALA A 285 -10.64 31.73 11.96
N ARG A 286 -10.79 31.56 10.63
CA ARG A 286 -11.68 32.40 9.79
C ARG A 286 -13.13 31.93 9.82
N SER A 287 -13.40 30.66 10.15
CA SER A 287 -14.72 30.05 10.24
C SER A 287 -14.96 29.45 11.62
N LEU A 288 -16.23 29.32 11.97
CA LEU A 288 -16.66 28.76 13.24
C LEU A 288 -16.75 27.23 13.18
N ALA A 289 -16.69 26.61 14.34
CA ALA A 289 -16.95 25.19 14.52
C ALA A 289 -18.35 24.99 15.12
N TYR A 290 -19.06 24.00 14.59
CA TYR A 290 -20.43 23.64 14.94
C TYR A 290 -20.46 22.18 15.37
N GLU A 291 -21.24 21.86 16.40
CA GLU A 291 -21.45 20.49 16.84
C GLU A 291 -22.63 19.86 16.08
N TYR A 292 -22.45 18.61 15.66
CA TYR A 292 -23.44 17.78 15.00
C TYR A 292 -23.65 16.47 15.76
N ALA A 293 -24.90 16.01 15.81
CA ALA A 293 -25.30 14.72 16.32
C ALA A 293 -25.55 13.76 15.17
N PHE A 294 -25.12 12.51 15.31
CA PHE A 294 -25.39 11.42 14.37
C PHE A 294 -25.78 10.14 15.12
N ASP A 295 -26.28 9.15 14.41
CA ASP A 295 -26.65 7.86 14.99
C ASP A 295 -25.41 7.16 15.57
N PRO A 296 -25.31 6.95 16.90
CA PRO A 296 -24.15 6.29 17.49
C PRO A 296 -23.99 4.81 17.10
N HIS A 297 -25.03 4.21 16.46
CA HIS A 297 -24.94 2.85 15.90
C HIS A 297 -24.31 2.83 14.50
N GLN A 298 -24.21 3.98 13.81
CA GLN A 298 -23.44 4.05 12.57
C GLN A 298 -21.97 3.82 12.87
N GLU A 299 -21.40 2.77 12.29
CA GLU A 299 -19.96 2.51 12.38
C GLU A 299 -19.20 3.56 11.57
N PHE A 300 -18.40 4.39 12.25
CA PHE A 300 -17.58 5.41 11.62
C PHE A 300 -16.10 5.22 12.00
N LYS A 301 -15.31 4.87 11.03
CA LYS A 301 -13.86 4.83 11.14
C LYS A 301 -13.35 6.25 10.98
N MET A 302 -13.07 6.93 12.09
CA MET A 302 -12.48 8.27 12.04
C MET A 302 -11.17 8.23 11.22
N ALA A 303 -11.29 8.45 9.91
CA ALA A 303 -10.24 8.33 8.93
C ALA A 303 -9.02 9.22 9.27
N ASN A 304 -7.89 9.01 8.61
CA ASN A 304 -6.70 9.86 8.80
C ASN A 304 -6.94 11.29 8.30
N THR A 305 -7.86 11.48 7.34
CA THR A 305 -8.26 12.81 6.87
C THR A 305 -9.10 13.54 7.90
N THR A 306 -8.96 14.85 7.92
CA THR A 306 -9.86 15.78 8.64
C THR A 306 -10.73 16.56 7.68
N SER A 307 -10.49 16.47 6.36
CA SER A 307 -11.25 17.16 5.32
C SER A 307 -12.34 16.23 4.77
N PHE A 308 -13.56 16.73 4.67
CA PHE A 308 -14.72 15.99 4.15
C PHE A 308 -15.48 16.86 3.15
N TYR A 309 -15.94 16.26 2.06
CA TYR A 309 -16.96 16.83 1.19
C TYR A 309 -18.33 16.68 1.83
N ILE A 310 -19.20 17.66 1.61
CA ILE A 310 -20.60 17.61 2.04
C ILE A 310 -21.44 17.22 0.82
N LEU A 311 -22.09 16.07 0.89
CA LEU A 311 -22.89 15.54 -0.22
C LEU A 311 -24.05 16.49 -0.55
N GLY A 312 -24.19 16.83 -1.83
CA GLY A 312 -25.31 17.65 -2.34
C GLY A 312 -25.17 19.15 -2.10
N GLU A 313 -24.09 19.61 -1.45
CA GLU A 313 -23.86 21.02 -1.17
C GLU A 313 -22.72 21.58 -2.04
N GLU A 314 -22.98 22.67 -2.75
CA GLU A 314 -22.02 23.34 -3.65
C GLU A 314 -21.86 24.82 -3.31
N ASP A 315 -20.69 25.39 -3.61
CA ASP A 315 -20.46 26.83 -3.51
C ASP A 315 -21.02 27.57 -4.74
N GLU A 316 -21.02 28.91 -4.69
CA GLU A 316 -21.48 29.77 -5.80
C GLU A 316 -20.80 29.49 -7.16
N LYS A 317 -19.71 28.76 -7.18
CA LYS A 317 -18.93 28.39 -8.38
C LYS A 317 -19.18 26.95 -8.82
N GLY A 318 -20.10 26.23 -8.18
CA GLY A 318 -20.39 24.81 -8.43
C GLY A 318 -19.32 23.85 -7.91
N ASN A 319 -18.48 24.25 -6.94
CA ASN A 319 -17.56 23.31 -6.29
C ASN A 319 -18.23 22.74 -5.04
N ASN A 320 -18.04 21.44 -4.82
CA ASN A 320 -18.55 20.77 -3.63
C ASN A 320 -18.02 21.42 -2.35
N LEU A 321 -18.90 21.72 -1.40
CA LEU A 321 -18.53 22.30 -0.11
C LEU A 321 -17.72 21.29 0.71
N LYS A 322 -16.80 21.82 1.53
CA LYS A 322 -15.96 21.03 2.43
C LYS A 322 -16.12 21.45 3.88
N ALA A 323 -16.05 20.47 4.76
CA ALA A 323 -15.98 20.63 6.20
C ALA A 323 -14.65 20.13 6.75
N THR A 324 -14.15 20.73 7.83
CA THR A 324 -13.01 20.20 8.58
C THR A 324 -13.48 19.60 9.89
N LEU A 325 -13.22 18.31 10.09
CA LEU A 325 -13.52 17.58 11.32
C LEU A 325 -12.50 17.91 12.40
N LEU A 326 -12.98 18.39 13.54
CA LEU A 326 -12.15 18.69 14.72
C LEU A 326 -12.17 17.47 15.65
N LYS A 327 -11.19 16.57 15.50
CA LYS A 327 -11.14 15.30 16.23
C LYS A 327 -11.10 15.48 17.74
N GLU A 328 -10.37 16.47 18.23
CA GLU A 328 -10.22 16.77 19.67
C GLU A 328 -11.52 17.24 20.33
N HIS A 329 -12.47 17.75 19.53
CA HIS A 329 -13.78 18.22 19.99
C HIS A 329 -14.91 17.24 19.66
N SER A 330 -14.58 16.05 19.13
CA SER A 330 -15.54 15.06 18.64
C SER A 330 -15.49 13.78 19.50
N SER A 331 -16.63 13.12 19.65
CA SER A 331 -16.77 11.85 20.38
C SER A 331 -17.69 10.92 19.60
N VAL A 332 -17.07 10.03 18.80
CA VAL A 332 -17.81 9.06 17.96
C VAL A 332 -18.70 8.15 18.81
N SER A 333 -18.19 7.67 19.93
CA SER A 333 -18.94 6.80 20.86
C SER A 333 -20.19 7.46 21.46
N LYS A 334 -20.25 8.80 21.48
CA LYS A 334 -21.42 9.57 21.92
C LYS A 334 -22.27 10.08 20.76
N GLY A 335 -21.96 9.71 19.53
CA GLY A 335 -22.64 10.23 18.32
C GLY A 335 -22.52 11.75 18.17
N ARG A 336 -21.34 12.33 18.47
CA ARG A 336 -21.09 13.77 18.37
C ARG A 336 -19.82 14.04 17.59
N ILE A 337 -19.90 14.97 16.62
CA ILE A 337 -18.77 15.50 15.87
C ILE A 337 -18.79 17.02 15.85
N CYS A 338 -17.63 17.65 15.80
CA CYS A 338 -17.47 19.09 15.59
C CYS A 338 -16.88 19.36 14.21
N LEU A 339 -17.56 20.15 13.41
CA LEU A 339 -17.17 20.50 12.04
C LEU A 339 -16.91 21.99 11.94
N GLN A 340 -15.77 22.38 11.39
CA GLN A 340 -15.48 23.74 11.01
C GLN A 340 -16.01 23.99 9.59
N LEU A 341 -16.93 24.95 9.45
CA LEU A 341 -17.66 25.29 8.22
C LEU A 341 -17.67 26.81 8.03
N LYS A 342 -17.81 27.26 6.79
CA LYS A 342 -18.01 28.69 6.49
C LYS A 342 -19.38 29.15 6.96
N GLU A 343 -20.39 28.38 6.62
CA GLU A 343 -21.79 28.62 6.97
C GLU A 343 -22.42 27.38 7.62
N PRO A 344 -23.28 27.55 8.63
CA PRO A 344 -23.91 26.43 9.29
C PRO A 344 -24.97 25.77 8.39
N LEU A 345 -24.91 24.45 8.25
CA LEU A 345 -25.94 23.63 7.61
C LEU A 345 -26.72 22.87 8.68
N SER A 346 -28.02 22.66 8.46
CA SER A 346 -28.90 21.97 9.42
C SER A 346 -28.60 20.48 9.48
N VAL A 347 -28.32 19.85 8.33
CA VAL A 347 -27.98 18.44 8.17
C VAL A 347 -26.82 18.34 7.21
N VAL A 348 -25.85 17.45 7.48
CA VAL A 348 -24.74 17.18 6.59
C VAL A 348 -24.50 15.68 6.44
N HIS A 349 -24.04 15.28 5.24
CA HIS A 349 -23.58 13.95 4.91
C HIS A 349 -22.11 14.08 4.46
N LEU A 350 -21.21 13.38 5.12
CA LEU A 350 -19.77 13.58 5.00
C LEU A 350 -19.13 12.45 4.18
N ILE A 351 -18.41 12.81 3.13
CA ILE A 351 -17.58 11.92 2.31
C ILE A 351 -16.13 12.35 2.48
N PRO A 352 -15.19 11.46 2.83
CA PRO A 352 -13.81 11.84 3.09
C PRO A 352 -13.13 12.42 1.84
N ASP A 353 -12.32 13.47 2.04
CA ASP A 353 -11.42 14.04 1.05
C ASP A 353 -10.03 13.44 1.27
N ASP A 354 -9.78 12.30 0.63
CA ASP A 354 -8.53 11.55 0.74
C ASP A 354 -7.45 12.05 -0.23
N TYR A 355 -7.75 13.11 -1.02
CA TYR A 355 -6.79 13.64 -2.00
C TYR A 355 -5.67 14.45 -1.32
N VAL A 356 -4.43 13.99 -1.49
CA VAL A 356 -3.24 14.71 -1.07
C VAL A 356 -2.63 15.42 -2.27
N ASN A 357 -2.51 16.75 -2.19
CA ASN A 357 -1.89 17.54 -3.26
C ASN A 357 -0.38 17.24 -3.34
N PRO A 358 0.12 16.67 -4.45
CA PRO A 358 1.52 16.28 -4.57
C PRO A 358 2.48 17.43 -4.90
N LYS A 359 2.02 18.65 -5.16
CA LYS A 359 2.90 19.80 -5.49
C LYS A 359 3.91 20.02 -4.37
N PRO A 360 5.22 20.25 -4.67
CA PRO A 360 5.86 20.49 -5.96
C PRO A 360 6.44 19.25 -6.68
N ILE A 361 6.19 18.03 -6.20
CA ILE A 361 6.86 16.79 -6.65
C ILE A 361 6.73 16.56 -8.17
N PRO A 362 5.52 16.63 -8.79
CA PRO A 362 5.40 16.42 -10.25
C PRO A 362 6.23 17.39 -11.07
N LYS A 363 6.36 18.65 -10.61
CA LYS A 363 7.18 19.65 -11.29
C LYS A 363 8.68 19.31 -11.22
N ALA A 364 9.14 18.82 -10.08
CA ALA A 364 10.51 18.35 -9.91
C ALA A 364 10.81 17.14 -10.80
N ILE A 365 9.87 16.17 -10.87
CA ILE A 365 9.99 15.03 -11.80
C ILE A 365 10.13 15.54 -13.24
N GLU A 366 9.25 16.45 -13.67
CA GLU A 366 9.31 17.02 -15.02
C GLU A 366 10.68 17.66 -15.30
N THR A 367 11.22 18.45 -14.35
CA THR A 367 12.53 19.10 -14.49
C THR A 367 13.66 18.07 -14.68
N VAL A 368 13.71 17.04 -13.85
CA VAL A 368 14.74 15.99 -13.94
C VAL A 368 14.60 15.20 -15.24
N VAL A 369 13.37 14.82 -15.60
CA VAL A 369 13.09 14.03 -16.82
C VAL A 369 13.41 14.84 -18.08
N ARG A 370 13.12 16.14 -18.10
CA ARG A 370 13.45 17.03 -19.20
C ARG A 370 14.97 17.17 -19.36
N SER A 371 15.69 17.39 -18.25
CA SER A 371 17.16 17.44 -18.24
C SER A 371 17.80 16.13 -18.74
N TYR A 372 17.19 14.97 -18.40
CA TYR A 372 17.60 13.68 -18.94
C TYR A 372 17.35 13.60 -20.46
N TYR A 373 16.16 13.98 -20.93
CA TYR A 373 15.81 13.95 -22.35
C TYR A 373 16.73 14.85 -23.19
N GLU A 374 17.14 16.00 -22.65
CA GLU A 374 18.03 16.96 -23.25
C GLU A 374 19.53 16.62 -23.07
N ASN A 375 19.88 15.46 -22.51
CA ASN A 375 21.23 14.97 -22.21
C ASN A 375 22.04 15.91 -21.29
N GLN A 376 21.38 16.59 -20.35
CA GLN A 376 22.01 17.48 -19.37
C GLN A 376 22.37 16.76 -18.06
N LEU A 377 21.85 15.56 -17.80
CA LEU A 377 22.10 14.72 -16.63
C LEU A 377 23.19 13.67 -16.91
N ASN A 378 24.42 14.08 -17.14
CA ASN A 378 25.45 13.14 -17.62
C ASN A 378 26.06 12.24 -16.54
N ASP A 379 26.06 12.64 -15.27
CA ASP A 379 26.81 11.95 -14.21
C ASP A 379 26.19 12.09 -12.82
N ASP A 380 24.86 12.15 -12.79
CA ASP A 380 24.09 12.32 -11.56
C ASP A 380 23.81 10.99 -10.85
N ALA A 381 23.78 11.03 -9.52
CA ALA A 381 23.49 9.88 -8.67
C ALA A 381 22.18 9.17 -9.06
N ILE A 382 21.17 9.91 -9.53
CA ILE A 382 19.90 9.32 -9.98
C ILE A 382 20.06 8.44 -11.23
N LEU A 383 20.93 8.79 -12.19
CA LEU A 383 21.15 7.94 -13.35
C LEU A 383 21.91 6.66 -12.99
N HIS A 384 22.90 6.75 -12.09
CA HIS A 384 23.59 5.58 -11.56
C HIS A 384 22.61 4.62 -10.86
N PHE A 385 21.67 5.18 -10.09
CA PHE A 385 20.60 4.42 -9.46
C PHE A 385 19.69 3.74 -10.50
N LEU A 386 19.18 4.48 -11.49
CA LEU A 386 18.28 3.95 -12.52
C LEU A 386 18.94 2.91 -13.42
N ARG A 387 20.26 3.01 -13.67
CA ARG A 387 21.04 1.99 -14.37
C ARG A 387 21.35 0.77 -13.51
N ARG A 388 21.08 0.85 -12.21
CA ARG A 388 21.53 -0.14 -11.23
C ARG A 388 23.04 -0.35 -11.29
N ASP A 389 23.79 0.73 -11.49
CA ASP A 389 25.25 0.68 -11.52
C ASP A 389 25.82 0.33 -10.13
N TYR A 390 27.08 -0.15 -10.10
CA TYR A 390 27.79 -0.23 -8.83
C TYR A 390 28.03 1.16 -8.26
N PRO A 391 27.90 1.36 -6.92
CA PRO A 391 28.22 2.65 -6.29
C PRO A 391 29.62 3.12 -6.64
N ARG A 392 29.80 4.41 -6.96
CA ARG A 392 31.11 5.03 -7.15
C ARG A 392 31.62 5.56 -5.82
N ILE A 393 32.68 4.94 -5.33
CA ILE A 393 33.30 5.26 -4.05
C ILE A 393 34.79 5.46 -4.30
N LYS A 394 35.34 6.64 -3.97
CA LYS A 394 36.76 6.91 -4.11
C LYS A 394 37.59 5.93 -3.27
N GLY A 395 38.51 5.23 -3.89
CA GLY A 395 39.37 4.23 -3.26
C GLY A 395 38.82 2.81 -3.23
N ILE A 396 37.65 2.54 -3.84
CA ILE A 396 37.08 1.20 -4.06
C ILE A 396 36.86 1.02 -5.57
N GLU A 397 37.39 -0.06 -6.15
CA GLU A 397 37.19 -0.35 -7.57
C GLU A 397 35.76 -0.82 -7.86
N LYS A 398 35.32 -0.59 -9.10
CA LYS A 398 33.96 -0.97 -9.53
C LYS A 398 33.72 -2.48 -9.36
N GLY A 399 32.73 -2.84 -8.54
CA GLY A 399 32.36 -4.23 -8.31
C GLY A 399 33.10 -4.92 -7.16
N GLU A 400 34.00 -4.23 -6.47
CA GLU A 400 34.60 -4.73 -5.23
C GLU A 400 33.64 -4.67 -4.04
N ILE A 401 33.91 -5.50 -3.03
CA ILE A 401 33.14 -5.54 -1.78
C ILE A 401 33.35 -4.22 -1.03
N ILE A 402 32.24 -3.54 -0.71
CA ILE A 402 32.26 -2.21 -0.08
C ILE A 402 32.67 -2.31 1.40
N VAL A 403 32.16 -3.32 2.10
CA VAL A 403 32.44 -3.55 3.53
C VAL A 403 32.81 -5.01 3.72
N SER A 404 34.04 -5.27 4.10
CA SER A 404 34.60 -6.62 4.25
C SER A 404 34.66 -7.10 5.70
N SER A 405 34.67 -6.19 6.68
CA SER A 405 34.79 -6.57 8.10
C SER A 405 33.48 -7.07 8.68
N HIS A 406 33.54 -8.15 9.47
CA HIS A 406 32.42 -8.68 10.26
C HIS A 406 32.45 -8.19 11.71
N LYS A 407 33.49 -7.45 12.14
CA LYS A 407 33.56 -6.89 13.48
C LYS A 407 32.82 -5.54 13.50
N ASN A 408 31.90 -5.37 14.43
CA ASN A 408 30.95 -4.24 14.45
C ASN A 408 31.61 -2.86 14.39
N LEU A 409 32.68 -2.60 15.13
CA LEU A 409 33.36 -1.30 15.12
C LEU A 409 34.10 -1.05 13.80
N GLU A 410 34.89 -2.03 13.33
CA GLU A 410 35.58 -1.97 12.05
C GLU A 410 34.59 -1.84 10.88
N LYS A 411 33.45 -2.56 10.96
CA LYS A 411 32.35 -2.48 9.99
C LYS A 411 31.77 -1.07 9.92
N LEU A 412 31.49 -0.44 11.06
CA LEU A 412 30.98 0.93 11.12
C LEU A 412 31.97 1.93 10.54
N ASP A 413 33.27 1.78 10.79
CA ASP A 413 34.31 2.66 10.24
C ASP A 413 34.45 2.49 8.74
N GLN A 414 34.36 1.27 8.20
CA GLN A 414 34.29 1.04 6.76
C GLN A 414 33.06 1.66 6.13
N ILE A 415 31.88 1.55 6.77
CA ILE A 415 30.66 2.18 6.29
C ILE A 415 30.80 3.71 6.24
N LYS A 416 31.31 4.34 7.31
CA LYS A 416 31.57 5.79 7.34
C LYS A 416 32.53 6.19 6.22
N SER A 417 33.65 5.47 6.07
CA SER A 417 34.62 5.72 5.02
C SER A 417 34.00 5.61 3.62
N ALA A 418 33.23 4.57 3.34
CA ALA A 418 32.60 4.36 2.05
C ALA A 418 31.64 5.50 1.69
N ILE A 419 30.80 5.94 2.64
CA ILE A 419 29.82 6.99 2.39
C ILE A 419 30.48 8.36 2.28
N CYS A 420 31.46 8.68 3.11
CA CYS A 420 32.20 9.96 3.03
C CYS A 420 32.98 10.11 1.70
N ASN A 421 33.33 8.99 1.05
CA ASN A 421 34.02 8.95 -0.23
C ASN A 421 33.10 8.71 -1.45
N LEU A 422 31.79 8.79 -1.28
CA LEU A 422 30.83 8.66 -2.37
C LEU A 422 31.02 9.82 -3.37
N ASP A 423 30.98 9.52 -4.68
CA ASP A 423 31.33 10.46 -5.75
C ASP A 423 30.16 10.61 -6.76
N ASN A 424 29.28 11.59 -6.54
CA ASN A 424 28.05 11.82 -7.30
C ASN A 424 27.30 10.49 -7.58
N SER A 425 27.07 9.72 -6.55
CA SER A 425 26.55 8.36 -6.67
C SER A 425 25.54 8.05 -5.58
N TYR A 426 25.06 6.81 -5.57
CA TYR A 426 24.17 6.31 -4.55
C TYR A 426 24.81 5.13 -3.81
N ILE A 427 24.32 4.87 -2.60
CA ILE A 427 24.62 3.67 -1.84
C ILE A 427 23.40 3.19 -1.07
N VAL A 428 23.24 1.89 -0.93
CA VAL A 428 22.16 1.26 -0.16
C VAL A 428 22.68 0.74 1.17
N ILE A 429 21.92 1.00 2.24
CA ILE A 429 22.08 0.33 3.55
C ILE A 429 20.79 -0.45 3.80
N GLN A 430 20.83 -1.74 3.51
CA GLN A 430 19.71 -2.62 3.86
C GLN A 430 19.86 -3.05 5.33
N GLY A 431 18.88 -2.71 6.13
CA GLY A 431 18.86 -3.04 7.55
C GLY A 431 17.59 -3.75 7.96
N PRO A 432 17.66 -5.06 8.19
CA PRO A 432 16.58 -5.83 8.79
C PRO A 432 16.08 -5.25 10.12
N PRO A 433 14.95 -5.76 10.68
CA PRO A 433 14.43 -5.31 11.95
C PRO A 433 15.47 -5.41 13.08
N GLY A 434 15.68 -4.29 13.80
CA GLY A 434 16.63 -4.24 14.92
C GLY A 434 18.11 -4.25 14.51
N ALA A 435 18.45 -4.18 13.23
CA ALA A 435 19.85 -4.23 12.76
C ALA A 435 20.63 -2.92 12.93
N GLY A 436 20.04 -1.87 13.49
CA GLY A 436 20.74 -0.64 13.80
C GLY A 436 20.84 0.36 12.64
N LYS A 437 19.85 0.44 11.75
CA LYS A 437 19.78 1.48 10.68
C LYS A 437 20.01 2.88 11.23
N THR A 438 19.20 3.29 12.23
CA THR A 438 19.28 4.62 12.84
C THR A 438 20.63 4.83 13.54
N PHE A 439 21.18 3.80 14.19
CA PHE A 439 22.52 3.84 14.79
C PHE A 439 23.59 4.09 13.71
N THR A 440 23.58 3.34 12.61
CA THR A 440 24.51 3.52 11.51
C THR A 440 24.35 4.91 10.86
N GLY A 441 23.11 5.29 10.56
CA GLY A 441 22.81 6.60 9.95
C GLY A 441 23.31 7.77 10.77
N LYS A 442 23.06 7.79 12.11
CA LYS A 442 23.51 8.90 12.96
C LYS A 442 25.04 9.04 13.01
N HIS A 443 25.78 7.92 13.05
CA HIS A 443 27.24 7.98 13.08
C HIS A 443 27.84 8.44 11.74
N VAL A 444 27.26 8.01 10.64
CA VAL A 444 27.66 8.45 9.29
C VAL A 444 27.38 9.93 9.10
N ILE A 445 26.16 10.38 9.44
CA ILE A 445 25.78 11.80 9.31
C ILE A 445 26.70 12.68 10.20
N ALA A 446 26.95 12.26 11.44
CA ALA A 446 27.87 12.99 12.31
C ALA A 446 29.30 13.11 11.73
N GLU A 447 29.80 12.08 11.05
CA GLU A 447 31.10 12.12 10.39
C GLU A 447 31.11 13.09 9.19
N LEU A 448 30.00 13.16 8.43
CA LEU A 448 29.82 14.14 7.35
C LEU A 448 29.77 15.57 7.89
N LEU A 449 29.11 15.79 9.03
CA LEU A 449 29.02 17.09 9.68
C LEU A 449 30.39 17.60 10.17
N LYS A 450 31.27 16.71 10.66
CA LYS A 450 32.68 17.04 11.00
C LYS A 450 33.44 17.56 9.76
N GLN A 451 33.04 17.13 8.57
CA GLN A 451 33.61 17.58 7.30
C GLN A 451 32.90 18.82 6.73
N GLY A 452 32.00 19.45 7.49
CA GLY A 452 31.26 20.64 7.06
C GLY A 452 30.16 20.42 6.03
N LYS A 453 29.70 19.16 5.88
CA LYS A 453 28.72 18.77 4.86
C LYS A 453 27.29 19.19 5.22
N LYS A 454 26.49 19.48 4.19
CA LYS A 454 25.04 19.74 4.28
C LYS A 454 24.29 18.44 3.99
N VAL A 455 23.49 18.00 4.94
CA VAL A 455 22.80 16.72 4.87
C VAL A 455 21.28 16.90 4.90
N GLY A 456 20.58 16.28 3.96
CA GLY A 456 19.14 16.13 3.98
C GLY A 456 18.72 14.77 4.55
N ILE A 457 17.64 14.73 5.32
CA ILE A 457 16.98 13.47 5.78
C ILE A 457 15.55 13.48 5.27
N SER A 458 15.16 12.47 4.51
CA SER A 458 13.79 12.26 4.01
C SER A 458 13.25 10.88 4.34
N SER A 459 11.92 10.82 4.40
CA SER A 459 11.13 9.58 4.52
C SER A 459 9.67 9.90 4.16
N ASN A 460 8.81 8.88 4.04
CA ASN A 460 7.36 9.07 3.92
C ASN A 460 6.69 9.54 5.22
N SER A 461 7.37 9.44 6.36
CA SER A 461 6.85 9.78 7.67
C SER A 461 7.71 10.81 8.38
N HIS A 462 7.12 11.92 8.82
CA HIS A 462 7.81 12.89 9.69
C HIS A 462 8.33 12.26 10.97
N LYS A 463 7.65 11.26 11.52
CA LYS A 463 8.11 10.54 12.70
C LYS A 463 9.44 9.80 12.43
N ALA A 464 9.58 9.13 11.29
CA ALA A 464 10.83 8.47 10.92
C ALA A 464 11.96 9.49 10.71
N ILE A 465 11.68 10.59 10.02
CA ILE A 465 12.62 11.71 9.84
C ILE A 465 13.10 12.23 11.20
N ASN A 466 12.19 12.55 12.09
CA ASN A 466 12.50 13.14 13.40
C ASN A 466 13.27 12.15 14.31
N ASN A 467 12.95 10.87 14.27
CA ASN A 467 13.69 9.85 15.02
C ASN A 467 15.19 9.81 14.64
N LEU A 468 15.49 9.85 13.33
CA LEU A 468 16.88 9.89 12.88
C LEU A 468 17.54 11.23 13.20
N LEU A 469 16.81 12.35 12.98
CA LEU A 469 17.30 13.70 13.26
C LEU A 469 17.63 13.90 14.73
N ILE A 470 16.75 13.49 15.66
CA ILE A 470 16.98 13.52 17.10
C ILE A 470 18.22 12.68 17.46
N GLY A 471 18.32 11.45 16.91
CA GLY A 471 19.47 10.59 17.15
C GLY A 471 20.79 11.21 16.71
N VAL A 472 20.81 11.95 15.57
CA VAL A 472 21.99 12.68 15.10
C VAL A 472 22.28 13.85 16.02
N ALA A 473 21.30 14.71 16.34
CA ALA A 473 21.47 15.88 17.17
C ALA A 473 22.00 15.49 18.59
N GLN A 474 21.42 14.48 19.21
CA GLN A 474 21.88 13.95 20.48
C GLN A 474 23.35 13.47 20.43
N TYR A 475 23.69 12.73 19.37
CA TYR A 475 25.06 12.24 19.20
C TYR A 475 26.04 13.39 18.96
N CYS A 476 25.70 14.38 18.12
CA CYS A 476 26.52 15.55 17.89
C CYS A 476 26.72 16.40 19.15
N GLN A 477 25.67 16.56 19.97
CA GLN A 477 25.78 17.24 21.26
C GLN A 477 26.76 16.54 22.21
N ASN A 478 26.67 15.22 22.32
CA ASN A 478 27.56 14.42 23.18
C ASN A 478 29.04 14.48 22.72
N GLU A 479 29.28 14.50 21.40
CA GLU A 479 30.61 14.52 20.79
C GLU A 479 31.12 15.96 20.53
N ASN A 480 30.37 16.99 20.90
CA ASN A 480 30.70 18.40 20.64
C ASN A 480 30.95 18.71 19.15
N ILE A 481 30.11 18.18 18.25
CA ILE A 481 30.16 18.44 16.80
C ILE A 481 29.20 19.59 16.50
N PRO A 482 29.71 20.77 16.04
CA PRO A 482 28.85 21.90 15.75
C PRO A 482 28.09 21.69 14.44
N ALA A 483 26.76 21.83 14.48
CA ALA A 483 25.90 21.78 13.30
C ALA A 483 24.53 22.39 13.61
N HIS A 484 23.80 22.79 12.58
CA HIS A 484 22.41 23.27 12.68
C HIS A 484 21.43 22.16 12.34
N PHE A 485 20.35 22.04 13.12
CA PHE A 485 19.34 21.01 12.94
C PHE A 485 17.96 21.63 12.73
N CYS A 486 17.28 21.26 11.66
CA CYS A 486 15.92 21.73 11.38
C CYS A 486 15.01 20.60 10.94
N CYS A 487 13.73 20.69 11.30
CA CYS A 487 12.67 19.85 10.75
C CYS A 487 11.52 20.71 10.22
N THR A 488 10.71 20.18 9.33
CA THR A 488 9.55 20.91 8.77
C THR A 488 8.23 20.59 9.45
N LYS A 489 8.24 19.64 10.36
CA LYS A 489 7.08 19.30 11.22
C LYS A 489 7.57 18.62 12.48
N ASN A 490 7.28 19.25 13.61
CA ASN A 490 7.49 18.63 14.93
C ASN A 490 6.43 17.54 15.17
N THR A 491 6.88 16.33 15.47
CA THR A 491 6.03 15.17 15.82
C THR A 491 6.43 14.53 17.13
N ASP A 492 7.44 15.10 17.83
CA ASP A 492 8.02 14.55 19.04
C ASP A 492 8.41 15.66 20.02
N THR A 493 8.07 15.50 21.29
CA THR A 493 8.41 16.43 22.36
C THR A 493 9.91 16.52 22.63
N GLU A 494 10.71 15.51 22.25
CA GLU A 494 12.16 15.51 22.41
C GLU A 494 12.88 16.47 21.47
N ILE A 495 12.22 16.96 20.42
CA ILE A 495 12.81 17.89 19.42
C ILE A 495 13.31 19.18 20.11
N GLU A 496 12.55 19.70 21.07
CA GLU A 496 12.92 20.92 21.81
C GLU A 496 14.16 20.74 22.70
N ASN A 497 14.43 19.50 23.14
CA ASN A 497 15.57 19.20 24.03
C ASN A 497 16.93 19.26 23.31
N PHE A 498 16.94 19.15 21.96
CA PHE A 498 18.15 19.07 21.14
C PHE A 498 18.36 20.24 20.19
N GLU A 499 17.76 21.40 20.45
CA GLU A 499 17.89 22.64 19.66
C GLU A 499 17.53 22.43 18.16
N ILE A 500 16.57 21.55 17.87
CA ILE A 500 16.07 21.32 16.52
C ILE A 500 14.99 22.36 16.22
N SER A 501 15.22 23.19 15.21
CA SER A 501 14.29 24.26 14.82
C SER A 501 13.19 23.71 13.90
N GLU A 502 11.90 24.00 14.20
CA GLU A 502 10.81 23.76 13.26
C GLU A 502 10.72 24.93 12.26
N ILE A 503 10.81 24.60 10.96
CA ILE A 503 10.81 25.57 9.87
C ILE A 503 9.78 25.20 8.80
N LYS A 504 9.38 26.16 7.98
CA LYS A 504 8.53 25.86 6.81
C LYS A 504 9.37 25.40 5.62
N ASN A 505 8.78 24.58 4.73
CA ASN A 505 9.45 24.09 3.51
C ASN A 505 10.00 25.23 2.62
N ASP A 506 9.30 26.37 2.55
CA ASP A 506 9.71 27.55 1.76
C ASP A 506 10.84 28.36 2.41
N LYS A 507 11.26 28.00 3.61
CA LYS A 507 12.31 28.68 4.38
C LYS A 507 13.61 27.88 4.50
N ILE A 508 13.65 26.65 3.96
CA ILE A 508 14.81 25.76 4.11
C ILE A 508 16.11 26.42 3.68
N VAL A 509 16.12 27.16 2.56
CA VAL A 509 17.33 27.83 2.03
C VAL A 509 17.96 28.78 3.05
N GLU A 510 17.15 29.43 3.89
CA GLU A 510 17.64 30.39 4.90
C GLU A 510 18.46 29.71 6.03
N TYR A 511 18.38 28.38 6.15
CA TYR A 511 19.04 27.57 7.18
C TYR A 511 20.20 26.70 6.64
N LEU A 512 20.60 26.89 5.38
CA LEU A 512 21.69 26.14 4.73
C LEU A 512 23.04 26.80 4.90
N ASP A 513 23.36 27.24 6.11
CA ASP A 513 24.66 27.84 6.42
C ASP A 513 25.55 26.85 7.18
N GLY A 514 26.78 26.63 6.71
CA GLY A 514 27.73 25.68 7.31
C GLY A 514 27.24 24.22 7.32
N ALA A 515 27.74 23.49 8.30
CA ALA A 515 27.30 22.09 8.54
C ALA A 515 25.87 22.08 9.08
N CYS A 516 24.97 21.44 8.38
CA CYS A 516 23.57 21.39 8.80
C CYS A 516 22.86 20.09 8.43
N VAL A 517 21.78 19.76 9.15
CA VAL A 517 20.88 18.66 8.85
C VAL A 517 19.46 19.18 8.74
N ILE A 518 18.82 18.94 7.59
CA ILE A 518 17.45 19.34 7.33
C ILE A 518 16.58 18.07 7.17
N GLY A 519 15.57 17.94 8.03
CA GLY A 519 14.58 16.86 7.97
C GLY A 519 13.28 17.30 7.32
N THR A 520 12.95 16.78 6.12
CA THR A 520 11.65 16.99 5.46
C THR A 520 11.28 15.84 4.53
N THR A 521 10.03 15.80 4.11
CA THR A 521 9.52 14.82 3.15
C THR A 521 9.86 15.19 1.70
N ALA A 522 9.43 14.37 0.74
CA ALA A 522 9.59 14.65 -0.68
C ALA A 522 9.07 16.05 -1.10
N TRP A 523 8.05 16.58 -0.44
CA TRP A 523 7.54 17.95 -0.67
C TRP A 523 8.56 19.04 -0.41
N GLY A 524 9.46 18.87 0.55
CA GLY A 524 10.57 19.81 0.80
C GLY A 524 11.65 19.66 -0.26
N PHE A 525 12.25 18.47 -0.40
CA PHE A 525 13.39 18.25 -1.28
C PHE A 525 13.09 18.34 -2.78
N SER A 526 11.81 18.34 -3.17
CA SER A 526 11.40 18.55 -4.58
C SER A 526 11.26 20.02 -4.98
N ARG A 527 11.63 20.96 -4.13
CA ARG A 527 11.53 22.39 -4.43
C ARG A 527 12.72 22.86 -5.27
N GLU A 528 12.46 23.72 -6.26
CA GLU A 528 13.45 24.18 -7.23
C GLU A 528 14.63 24.93 -6.57
N GLU A 529 14.35 25.74 -5.54
CA GLU A 529 15.35 26.49 -4.78
C GLU A 529 16.37 25.61 -4.03
N LEU A 530 16.10 24.30 -3.89
CA LEU A 530 17.01 23.34 -3.26
C LEU A 530 17.92 22.60 -4.24
N ASN A 531 17.86 22.92 -5.54
CA ASN A 531 18.66 22.23 -6.55
C ASN A 531 20.16 22.25 -6.18
N LYS A 532 20.73 21.02 -6.00
CA LYS A 532 22.14 20.77 -5.63
C LYS A 532 22.64 21.54 -4.39
N GLN A 533 21.73 21.83 -3.45
CA GLN A 533 22.09 22.52 -2.20
C GLN A 533 22.67 21.60 -1.13
N PHE A 534 22.43 20.28 -1.23
CA PHE A 534 22.92 19.30 -0.27
C PHE A 534 24.07 18.47 -0.84
N ASP A 535 25.06 18.14 0.01
CA ASP A 535 26.11 17.19 -0.34
C ASP A 535 25.54 15.74 -0.35
N TYR A 536 24.67 15.44 0.62
CA TYR A 536 24.06 14.13 0.80
C TYR A 536 22.56 14.21 1.11
N LEU A 537 21.78 13.34 0.53
CA LEU A 537 20.40 13.09 0.90
C LEU A 537 20.25 11.66 1.40
N PHE A 538 19.91 11.54 2.68
CA PHE A 538 19.57 10.28 3.32
C PHE A 538 18.05 10.04 3.17
N ILE A 539 17.67 8.88 2.64
CA ILE A 539 16.28 8.46 2.56
C ILE A 539 16.10 7.27 3.48
N ASP A 540 15.42 7.51 4.61
CA ASP A 540 15.08 6.45 5.56
C ASP A 540 13.77 5.78 5.15
N GLU A 541 13.62 4.49 5.49
CA GLU A 541 12.53 3.63 5.06
C GLU A 541 12.36 3.61 3.51
N ALA A 542 13.49 3.51 2.79
CA ALA A 542 13.55 3.55 1.33
C ALA A 542 12.73 2.43 0.63
N GLY A 543 12.37 1.35 1.34
CA GLY A 543 11.42 0.34 0.88
C GLY A 543 9.96 0.86 0.78
N GLN A 544 9.66 2.04 1.33
CA GLN A 544 8.34 2.66 1.28
C GLN A 544 8.28 3.91 0.42
N VAL A 545 9.40 4.38 -0.13
CA VAL A 545 9.49 5.57 -0.99
C VAL A 545 9.52 5.14 -2.44
N SER A 546 8.68 5.74 -3.29
CA SER A 546 8.63 5.44 -4.71
C SER A 546 9.86 5.92 -5.47
N VAL A 547 10.22 5.21 -6.55
CA VAL A 547 11.24 5.67 -7.52
C VAL A 547 10.89 7.05 -8.06
N ALA A 548 9.61 7.35 -8.34
CA ALA A 548 9.17 8.65 -8.81
C ALA A 548 9.49 9.78 -7.81
N ASN A 549 9.27 9.56 -6.50
CA ASN A 549 9.64 10.52 -5.47
C ASN A 549 11.16 10.66 -5.33
N LEU A 550 11.92 9.57 -5.50
CA LEU A 550 13.38 9.65 -5.54
C LEU A 550 13.88 10.51 -6.70
N ILE A 551 13.32 10.33 -7.91
CA ILE A 551 13.63 11.16 -9.08
C ILE A 551 13.43 12.65 -8.75
N ALA A 552 12.29 12.98 -8.13
CA ALA A 552 11.99 14.37 -7.73
C ALA A 552 12.98 14.93 -6.70
N MET A 553 13.28 14.15 -5.65
CA MET A 553 14.18 14.60 -4.56
C MET A 553 15.64 14.63 -4.98
N SER A 554 16.06 13.81 -5.94
CA SER A 554 17.46 13.66 -6.36
C SER A 554 18.09 14.96 -6.86
N GLN A 555 17.28 15.89 -7.39
CA GLN A 555 17.76 17.20 -7.79
C GLN A 555 18.41 17.99 -6.62
N SER A 556 18.00 17.73 -5.38
CA SER A 556 18.45 18.50 -4.22
C SER A 556 19.88 18.19 -3.76
N ALA A 557 20.41 17.01 -4.09
CA ALA A 557 21.68 16.54 -3.54
C ALA A 557 22.65 15.97 -4.60
N HIS A 558 23.92 15.89 -4.23
CA HIS A 558 24.96 15.25 -5.06
C HIS A 558 25.03 13.74 -4.84
N ASN A 559 24.84 13.29 -3.60
CA ASN A 559 24.94 11.88 -3.23
C ASN A 559 23.65 11.41 -2.55
N LEU A 560 23.27 10.14 -2.81
CA LEU A 560 22.06 9.53 -2.27
C LEU A 560 22.42 8.36 -1.36
N VAL A 561 21.96 8.37 -0.12
CA VAL A 561 22.12 7.27 0.84
C VAL A 561 20.73 6.69 1.13
N LEU A 562 20.49 5.48 0.67
CA LEU A 562 19.19 4.82 0.66
C LEU A 562 19.15 3.78 1.78
N MET A 563 18.48 4.11 2.90
CA MET A 563 18.38 3.23 4.07
C MET A 563 16.98 2.64 4.15
N GLY A 564 16.88 1.34 4.34
CA GLY A 564 15.58 0.70 4.44
C GLY A 564 15.64 -0.81 4.44
N ASP A 565 14.50 -1.42 4.18
CA ASP A 565 14.36 -2.87 4.08
C ASP A 565 13.08 -3.21 3.28
N GLN A 566 13.23 -3.78 2.10
CA GLN A 566 12.11 -4.17 1.23
C GLN A 566 11.36 -5.40 1.74
N MET A 567 11.95 -6.14 2.68
CA MET A 567 11.32 -7.29 3.32
C MET A 567 10.41 -6.89 4.51
N GLN A 568 10.29 -5.59 4.79
CA GLN A 568 9.29 -5.01 5.67
C GLN A 568 8.09 -4.49 4.86
N LEU A 569 7.28 -3.59 5.44
CA LEU A 569 6.12 -3.06 4.72
C LEU A 569 6.53 -2.34 3.44
N GLY A 570 5.85 -2.68 2.36
CA GLY A 570 6.06 -2.05 1.06
C GLY A 570 5.49 -0.63 0.96
N GLN A 571 5.74 0.00 -0.16
CA GLN A 571 5.19 1.32 -0.49
C GLN A 571 3.66 1.28 -0.50
N PRO A 572 2.98 2.22 0.17
CA PRO A 572 1.52 2.36 0.10
C PRO A 572 1.11 3.00 -1.24
N ALA A 573 1.03 2.21 -2.31
CA ALA A 573 0.54 2.65 -3.62
C ALA A 573 -0.99 2.58 -3.68
N GLN A 574 -1.63 3.62 -4.21
CA GLN A 574 -3.07 3.67 -4.51
C GLN A 574 -3.34 3.22 -5.95
N GLY A 575 -2.48 3.64 -6.87
CA GLY A 575 -2.57 3.36 -8.29
C GLY A 575 -1.76 2.15 -8.75
N THR A 576 -1.97 1.75 -10.00
CA THR A 576 -1.14 0.78 -10.71
C THR A 576 -0.30 1.53 -11.75
N HIS A 577 0.95 1.14 -11.89
CA HIS A 577 1.92 1.83 -12.74
C HIS A 577 2.53 0.88 -13.77
N PRO A 578 2.85 1.35 -15.00
CA PRO A 578 3.52 0.55 -15.99
C PRO A 578 4.98 0.24 -15.63
N GLY A 579 5.45 -0.94 -16.00
CA GLY A 579 6.83 -1.36 -15.80
C GLY A 579 7.30 -1.26 -14.34
N ASP A 580 8.53 -0.81 -14.17
CA ASP A 580 9.17 -0.63 -12.84
C ASP A 580 8.82 0.73 -12.17
N SER A 581 8.04 1.60 -12.83
CA SER A 581 7.77 2.98 -12.34
C SER A 581 6.95 3.05 -11.04
N GLY A 582 6.23 1.98 -10.71
CA GLY A 582 5.46 1.85 -9.48
C GLY A 582 6.22 1.25 -8.29
N LEU A 583 7.45 0.83 -8.49
CA LEU A 583 8.24 0.16 -7.46
C LEU A 583 8.76 1.14 -6.39
N SER A 584 8.99 0.62 -5.19
CA SER A 584 9.79 1.34 -4.20
C SER A 584 11.26 1.40 -4.62
N ILE A 585 12.02 2.28 -3.99
CA ILE A 585 13.45 2.43 -4.24
C ILE A 585 14.18 1.08 -4.10
N LEU A 586 13.90 0.33 -3.04
CA LEU A 586 14.60 -0.92 -2.77
C LEU A 586 14.08 -2.07 -3.63
N ASP A 587 12.78 -2.16 -3.91
CA ASP A 587 12.22 -3.16 -4.83
C ASP A 587 12.80 -2.96 -6.24
N TYR A 588 12.98 -1.71 -6.67
CA TYR A 588 13.59 -1.39 -7.95
C TYR A 588 15.02 -1.90 -8.06
N LEU A 589 15.83 -1.73 -7.00
CA LEU A 589 17.25 -2.14 -7.02
C LEU A 589 17.44 -3.64 -6.81
N LEU A 590 16.71 -4.21 -5.86
CA LEU A 590 16.93 -5.58 -5.38
C LEU A 590 16.13 -6.60 -6.18
N LYS A 591 15.03 -6.20 -6.84
CA LYS A 591 14.13 -7.10 -7.57
C LYS A 591 13.73 -8.30 -6.68
N ASP A 592 14.04 -9.52 -7.12
CA ASP A 592 13.71 -10.75 -6.41
C ASP A 592 14.74 -11.16 -5.33
N HIS A 593 15.81 -10.38 -5.15
CA HIS A 593 16.85 -10.68 -4.15
C HIS A 593 16.43 -10.19 -2.76
N PRO A 594 16.28 -11.07 -1.75
CA PRO A 594 15.92 -10.67 -0.40
C PRO A 594 16.99 -9.85 0.30
N THR A 595 18.26 -10.00 -0.10
CA THR A 595 19.42 -9.33 0.51
C THR A 595 20.31 -8.70 -0.55
N ILE A 596 20.83 -7.50 -0.24
CA ILE A 596 21.72 -6.80 -1.16
C ILE A 596 23.09 -7.49 -1.26
N GLU A 597 23.67 -7.51 -2.47
CA GLU A 597 25.02 -8.01 -2.71
C GLU A 597 26.08 -7.07 -2.09
N PRO A 598 27.18 -7.59 -1.50
CA PRO A 598 28.19 -6.80 -0.79
C PRO A 598 28.94 -5.75 -1.64
N ASN A 599 28.93 -5.91 -2.97
CA ASN A 599 29.51 -4.97 -3.93
C ASN A 599 28.53 -3.92 -4.44
N ARG A 600 27.21 -4.06 -4.12
CA ARG A 600 26.16 -3.13 -4.52
C ARG A 600 25.65 -2.26 -3.37
N GLY A 601 25.91 -2.70 -2.13
CA GLY A 601 25.46 -2.00 -0.95
C GLY A 601 25.90 -2.69 0.34
N ILE A 602 25.30 -2.30 1.43
CA ILE A 602 25.65 -2.73 2.78
C ILE A 602 24.46 -3.46 3.39
N PHE A 603 24.65 -4.72 3.75
CA PHE A 603 23.68 -5.49 4.54
C PHE A 603 24.07 -5.45 6.02
N LEU A 604 23.18 -4.97 6.88
CA LEU A 604 23.36 -4.99 8.32
C LEU A 604 22.92 -6.37 8.84
N ASP A 605 23.85 -7.27 9.01
CA ASP A 605 23.65 -8.71 9.24
C ASP A 605 23.40 -9.11 10.69
N THR A 606 23.31 -8.18 11.62
CA THR A 606 23.15 -8.45 13.05
C THR A 606 22.00 -7.69 13.65
N THR A 607 20.97 -8.39 14.17
CA THR A 607 19.89 -7.77 14.94
C THR A 607 20.26 -7.66 16.42
N TYR A 608 19.97 -6.49 17.01
CA TYR A 608 20.12 -6.17 18.44
C TYR A 608 18.78 -6.20 19.17
N ARG A 609 17.74 -6.71 18.52
CA ARG A 609 16.38 -6.75 19.05
C ARG A 609 15.95 -8.16 19.46
N MET A 610 15.96 -9.08 18.50
CA MET A 610 15.31 -10.37 18.62
C MET A 610 16.21 -11.40 19.31
N HIS A 611 15.66 -12.16 20.25
CA HIS A 611 16.28 -13.40 20.76
C HIS A 611 16.59 -14.35 19.58
N SER A 612 17.66 -15.12 19.66
CA SER A 612 18.10 -16.03 18.58
C SER A 612 16.98 -16.96 18.11
N LYS A 613 16.14 -17.49 19.02
CA LYS A 613 15.01 -18.39 18.71
C LYS A 613 13.85 -17.70 17.96
N VAL A 614 13.68 -16.38 18.07
CA VAL A 614 12.74 -15.62 17.25
C VAL A 614 13.38 -15.31 15.91
N ASN A 615 14.65 -14.90 15.93
CA ASN A 615 15.40 -14.53 14.73
C ASN A 615 15.61 -15.71 13.78
N GLU A 616 15.68 -16.94 14.27
CA GLU A 616 15.95 -18.12 13.44
C GLU A 616 14.92 -18.26 12.30
N PHE A 617 13.62 -18.16 12.60
CA PHE A 617 12.58 -18.16 11.59
C PHE A 617 12.74 -16.98 10.62
N ILE A 618 12.91 -15.76 11.16
CA ILE A 618 13.02 -14.53 10.37
C ILE A 618 14.24 -14.62 9.43
N SER A 619 15.37 -15.05 9.94
CA SER A 619 16.61 -15.21 9.15
C SER A 619 16.42 -16.19 8.01
N GLN A 620 15.90 -17.39 8.28
CA GLN A 620 15.77 -18.46 7.29
C GLN A 620 14.65 -18.19 6.26
N ALA A 621 13.48 -17.76 6.71
CA ALA A 621 12.33 -17.57 5.84
C ALA A 621 12.39 -16.27 5.01
N ILE A 622 13.08 -15.24 5.51
CA ILE A 622 13.03 -13.88 4.96
C ILE A 622 14.39 -13.43 4.39
N TYR A 623 15.52 -13.70 5.11
CA TYR A 623 16.83 -13.12 4.80
C TYR A 623 17.88 -14.17 4.42
N GLU A 624 17.49 -15.31 3.85
CA GLU A 624 18.39 -16.36 3.33
C GLU A 624 19.40 -16.89 4.36
N GLY A 625 19.04 -16.84 5.65
CA GLY A 625 19.94 -17.25 6.73
C GLY A 625 21.06 -16.25 7.07
N LYS A 626 21.05 -15.04 6.47
CA LYS A 626 22.12 -14.04 6.63
C LYS A 626 21.95 -13.13 7.84
N LEU A 627 20.77 -13.08 8.49
CA LEU A 627 20.53 -12.25 9.67
C LEU A 627 20.87 -13.01 10.94
N ASN A 628 21.84 -12.52 11.70
CA ASN A 628 22.30 -13.09 12.97
C ASN A 628 21.73 -12.34 14.16
N SER A 629 21.45 -13.03 15.27
CA SER A 629 21.12 -12.37 16.53
C SER A 629 22.39 -12.02 17.31
N HIS A 630 22.44 -10.81 17.91
CA HIS A 630 23.52 -10.45 18.81
C HIS A 630 23.43 -11.28 20.10
N LYS A 631 24.57 -11.75 20.61
CA LYS A 631 24.65 -12.68 21.76
C LYS A 631 23.93 -12.18 23.01
N SER A 632 23.92 -10.87 23.28
CA SER A 632 23.19 -10.30 24.44
C SER A 632 21.67 -10.51 24.36
N ASN A 633 21.12 -10.68 23.13
CA ASN A 633 19.68 -10.88 22.99
C ASN A 633 19.20 -12.21 23.58
N ASP A 634 20.07 -13.20 23.72
CA ASP A 634 19.73 -14.50 24.31
C ASP A 634 19.51 -14.45 25.85
N LEU A 635 19.80 -13.31 26.48
CA LEU A 635 19.39 -13.01 27.86
C LEU A 635 17.90 -12.60 27.95
N GLN A 636 17.27 -12.23 26.84
CA GLN A 636 15.86 -11.79 26.82
C GLN A 636 14.93 -12.98 26.93
N VAL A 637 14.58 -13.38 28.15
CA VAL A 637 13.78 -14.57 28.43
C VAL A 637 12.62 -14.28 29.38
N ILE A 638 11.55 -15.05 29.24
CA ILE A 638 10.36 -15.00 30.10
C ILE A 638 10.36 -16.27 30.94
N GLN A 639 10.42 -16.13 32.23
CA GLN A 639 10.43 -17.28 33.14
C GLN A 639 9.14 -18.10 32.98
N VAL A 640 9.30 -19.37 32.69
CA VAL A 640 8.18 -20.34 32.67
C VAL A 640 8.04 -20.90 34.10
N PRO A 641 6.83 -20.90 34.67
CA PRO A 641 6.62 -21.45 36.02
C PRO A 641 6.94 -22.95 36.07
N ASP A 642 7.52 -23.41 37.20
CA ASP A 642 7.85 -24.81 37.39
C ASP A 642 6.61 -25.71 37.27
N GLY A 643 6.72 -26.76 36.46
CA GLY A 643 5.62 -27.71 36.23
C GLY A 643 4.49 -27.20 35.34
N TYR A 644 4.66 -26.05 34.69
CA TYR A 644 3.69 -25.51 33.74
C TYR A 644 3.51 -26.46 32.55
N LYS A 645 2.24 -26.78 32.23
CA LYS A 645 1.85 -27.71 31.12
C LYS A 645 1.05 -27.06 30.00
N GLY A 646 0.84 -25.75 30.04
CA GLY A 646 0.11 -25.01 29.02
C GLY A 646 0.93 -24.76 27.76
N VAL A 647 0.33 -24.04 26.82
CA VAL A 647 0.93 -23.72 25.50
C VAL A 647 2.09 -22.74 25.62
N LEU A 648 2.07 -21.84 26.63
CA LEU A 648 3.10 -20.81 26.86
C LEU A 648 4.27 -21.38 27.68
N ASN A 649 4.89 -22.45 27.17
CA ASN A 649 5.95 -23.21 27.83
C ASN A 649 7.36 -22.89 27.31
N LYS A 650 7.49 -21.87 26.42
CA LYS A 650 8.80 -21.41 25.94
C LYS A 650 9.23 -20.14 26.68
N GLU A 651 10.50 -20.06 27.05
CA GLU A 651 11.09 -18.84 27.61
C GLU A 651 11.35 -17.77 26.56
N ALA A 652 11.59 -18.19 25.31
CA ALA A 652 11.77 -17.34 24.13
C ALA A 652 11.46 -18.13 22.85
N GLY A 653 11.13 -17.42 21.77
CA GLY A 653 10.86 -17.99 20.46
C GLY A 653 9.47 -17.69 19.91
N ILE A 654 8.96 -18.58 19.09
CA ILE A 654 7.61 -18.46 18.50
C ILE A 654 6.71 -19.52 19.13
N VAL A 655 5.48 -19.12 19.48
CA VAL A 655 4.41 -19.99 19.99
C VAL A 655 3.18 -19.85 19.12
N PHE A 656 2.52 -20.94 18.81
CA PHE A 656 1.20 -20.93 18.16
C PHE A 656 0.13 -21.39 19.15
N ILE A 657 -0.93 -20.56 19.28
CA ILE A 657 -2.12 -20.92 20.05
C ILE A 657 -3.22 -21.30 19.03
N PRO A 658 -3.54 -22.58 18.88
CA PRO A 658 -4.58 -23.01 17.97
C PRO A 658 -5.97 -22.65 18.52
N VAL A 659 -6.79 -21.99 17.71
CA VAL A 659 -8.17 -21.63 18.02
C VAL A 659 -9.04 -22.04 16.85
N GLU A 660 -9.88 -23.06 17.04
CA GLU A 660 -10.82 -23.53 16.02
C GLU A 660 -12.05 -22.61 16.01
N HIS A 661 -12.40 -22.11 14.83
CA HIS A 661 -13.61 -21.32 14.58
C HIS A 661 -14.02 -21.40 13.10
N GLU A 662 -15.29 -21.10 12.81
CA GLU A 662 -15.86 -21.14 11.47
C GLU A 662 -16.55 -19.81 11.13
N GLY A 663 -16.52 -19.41 9.83
CA GLY A 663 -17.24 -18.25 9.32
C GLY A 663 -16.63 -16.88 9.68
N ASN A 664 -15.54 -16.83 10.43
CA ASN A 664 -14.86 -15.58 10.77
C ASN A 664 -13.98 -15.10 9.59
N THR A 665 -14.09 -13.80 9.25
CA THR A 665 -13.36 -13.22 8.11
C THR A 665 -12.45 -12.05 8.49
N GLN A 666 -12.90 -11.14 9.37
CA GLN A 666 -12.16 -9.93 9.80
C GLN A 666 -11.98 -9.86 11.31
N ALA A 667 -12.69 -10.67 12.08
CA ALA A 667 -12.62 -10.70 13.53
C ALA A 667 -13.06 -12.08 14.05
N SER A 668 -12.51 -12.47 15.21
CA SER A 668 -12.85 -13.71 15.90
C SER A 668 -12.93 -13.45 17.40
N ASP A 669 -14.10 -13.71 17.97
CA ASP A 669 -14.31 -13.62 19.41
C ASP A 669 -13.58 -14.74 20.17
N GLU A 670 -13.44 -15.90 19.52
CA GLU A 670 -12.71 -17.07 20.06
C GLU A 670 -11.22 -16.75 20.23
N GLU A 671 -10.61 -16.09 19.21
CA GLU A 671 -9.22 -15.64 19.33
C GLU A 671 -9.05 -14.55 20.39
N VAL A 672 -10.02 -13.62 20.53
CA VAL A 672 -10.00 -12.61 21.58
C VAL A 672 -9.99 -13.26 22.97
N GLN A 673 -10.83 -14.26 23.20
CA GLN A 673 -10.89 -15.00 24.47
C GLN A 673 -9.58 -15.75 24.74
N ALA A 674 -9.02 -16.42 23.73
CA ALA A 674 -7.74 -17.13 23.84
C ALA A 674 -6.58 -16.17 24.19
N ILE A 675 -6.54 -15.00 23.55
CA ILE A 675 -5.56 -13.94 23.85
C ILE A 675 -5.72 -13.43 25.26
N GLN A 676 -6.94 -13.15 25.70
CA GLN A 676 -7.25 -12.69 27.06
C GLN A 676 -6.78 -13.69 28.13
N HIS A 677 -7.03 -14.98 27.88
CA HIS A 677 -6.54 -16.05 28.75
C HIS A 677 -5.00 -16.10 28.79
N ALA A 678 -4.35 -16.08 27.64
CA ALA A 678 -2.90 -16.09 27.52
C ALA A 678 -2.24 -14.87 28.18
N VAL A 679 -2.83 -13.68 28.06
CA VAL A 679 -2.37 -12.47 28.74
C VAL A 679 -2.42 -12.63 30.26
N ASN A 680 -3.53 -13.17 30.79
CA ASN A 680 -3.67 -13.43 32.22
C ASN A 680 -2.61 -14.41 32.78
N GLU A 681 -2.18 -15.39 31.95
CA GLU A 681 -1.10 -16.31 32.33
C GLU A 681 0.29 -15.67 32.25
N LEU A 682 0.49 -14.64 31.40
CA LEU A 682 1.79 -13.98 31.22
C LEU A 682 2.03 -12.83 32.20
N ILE A 683 0.97 -12.11 32.57
CA ILE A 683 1.08 -11.00 33.54
C ILE A 683 1.66 -11.51 34.86
N GLY A 684 2.71 -10.82 35.35
CA GLY A 684 3.43 -11.16 36.55
C GLY A 684 4.55 -12.19 36.38
N ARG A 685 4.67 -12.91 35.26
CA ARG A 685 5.88 -13.69 34.95
C ARG A 685 7.10 -12.77 34.88
N ILE A 686 8.27 -13.29 35.26
CA ILE A 686 9.50 -12.49 35.25
C ILE A 686 10.09 -12.46 33.83
N TYR A 687 10.27 -11.26 33.30
CA TYR A 687 11.05 -10.98 32.08
C TYR A 687 12.46 -10.54 32.48
N THR A 688 13.45 -11.12 31.82
CA THR A 688 14.86 -10.69 31.90
C THR A 688 15.20 -9.97 30.61
N ASP A 689 15.73 -8.75 30.65
CA ASP A 689 16.15 -8.00 29.48
C ASP A 689 17.57 -8.38 28.99
N LYS A 690 18.03 -7.77 27.92
CA LYS A 690 19.37 -8.06 27.34
C LYS A 690 20.55 -7.56 28.20
N GLU A 691 20.31 -6.71 29.18
CA GLU A 691 21.26 -6.26 30.19
C GLU A 691 21.22 -7.16 31.43
N GLY A 692 20.32 -8.12 31.51
CA GLY A 692 20.14 -9.03 32.65
C GLY A 692 19.23 -8.51 33.76
N ASN A 693 18.58 -7.37 33.61
CA ASN A 693 17.62 -6.83 34.57
C ASN A 693 16.33 -7.63 34.55
N LYS A 694 15.77 -7.86 35.74
CA LYS A 694 14.52 -8.64 35.91
C LYS A 694 13.37 -7.75 36.31
N LYS A 695 12.21 -7.89 35.64
CA LYS A 695 10.98 -7.21 36.04
C LYS A 695 9.76 -8.11 35.79
N PRO A 696 8.65 -7.92 36.54
CA PRO A 696 7.41 -8.60 36.20
C PRO A 696 6.83 -8.04 34.93
N ILE A 697 6.25 -8.91 34.10
CA ILE A 697 5.52 -8.53 32.87
C ILE A 697 4.26 -7.79 33.25
N THR A 698 4.04 -6.67 32.59
CA THR A 698 2.82 -5.87 32.65
C THR A 698 2.19 -5.78 31.26
N LEU A 699 1.00 -5.20 31.15
CA LEU A 699 0.34 -4.98 29.83
C LEU A 699 1.17 -4.07 28.89
N ASP A 700 2.00 -3.19 29.48
CA ASP A 700 2.90 -2.32 28.72
C ASP A 700 4.03 -3.06 27.97
N ASP A 701 4.33 -4.28 28.39
CA ASP A 701 5.37 -5.13 27.79
C ASP A 701 4.83 -5.98 26.65
N ILE A 702 3.56 -5.83 26.28
CA ILE A 702 2.87 -6.64 25.27
C ILE A 702 2.32 -5.76 24.15
N LEU A 703 2.64 -6.12 22.90
CA LEU A 703 2.00 -5.56 21.70
C LEU A 703 0.98 -6.55 21.14
N PHE A 704 -0.17 -6.04 20.70
CA PHE A 704 -1.22 -6.84 20.06
C PHE A 704 -1.42 -6.38 18.64
N VAL A 705 -1.19 -7.26 17.70
CA VAL A 705 -1.22 -7.01 16.26
C VAL A 705 -2.33 -7.83 15.64
N ALA A 706 -3.13 -7.20 14.75
CA ALA A 706 -4.11 -7.90 13.94
C ALA A 706 -4.14 -7.32 12.50
N PRO A 707 -4.53 -8.11 11.49
CA PRO A 707 -4.59 -7.64 10.10
C PRO A 707 -5.75 -6.66 9.86
N TYR A 708 -6.82 -6.73 10.64
CA TYR A 708 -8.04 -5.93 10.47
C TYR A 708 -8.36 -5.08 11.69
N ASN A 709 -8.79 -3.85 11.44
CA ASN A 709 -9.19 -2.91 12.51
C ASN A 709 -10.37 -3.42 13.33
N PHE A 710 -11.26 -4.24 12.75
CA PHE A 710 -12.38 -4.83 13.49
C PHE A 710 -11.88 -5.75 14.61
N GLN A 711 -10.89 -6.61 14.32
CA GLN A 711 -10.24 -7.41 15.38
C GLN A 711 -9.54 -6.54 16.42
N VAL A 712 -8.87 -5.47 15.98
CA VAL A 712 -8.23 -4.49 16.89
C VAL A 712 -9.26 -3.88 17.84
N THR A 713 -10.45 -3.50 17.33
CA THR A 713 -11.54 -2.93 18.16
C THR A 713 -12.06 -3.94 19.17
N LYS A 714 -12.29 -5.20 18.77
CA LYS A 714 -12.69 -6.27 19.70
C LYS A 714 -11.64 -6.53 20.79
N LEU A 715 -10.37 -6.62 20.42
CA LEU A 715 -9.27 -6.76 21.37
C LEU A 715 -9.19 -5.56 22.33
N LYS A 716 -9.44 -4.34 21.84
CA LYS A 716 -9.47 -3.14 22.68
C LYS A 716 -10.59 -3.18 23.71
N SER A 717 -11.78 -3.63 23.31
CA SER A 717 -12.91 -3.80 24.23
C SER A 717 -12.64 -4.86 25.31
N ALA A 718 -11.89 -5.92 24.98
CA ALA A 718 -11.59 -7.01 25.87
C ALA A 718 -10.40 -6.74 26.82
N LEU A 719 -9.34 -6.06 26.33
CA LEU A 719 -8.08 -5.84 27.07
C LEU A 719 -7.98 -4.46 27.72
N GLY A 720 -8.87 -3.53 27.35
CA GLY A 720 -8.93 -2.16 27.86
C GLY A 720 -8.14 -1.14 27.06
N GLU A 721 -8.40 0.15 27.37
CA GLU A 721 -7.83 1.31 26.65
C GLU A 721 -6.29 1.40 26.76
N ASN A 722 -5.69 0.85 27.81
CA ASN A 722 -4.25 0.91 28.06
C ASN A 722 -3.46 -0.14 27.26
N ALA A 723 -4.12 -1.10 26.60
CA ALA A 723 -3.45 -2.11 25.81
C ALA A 723 -2.87 -1.49 24.50
N LYS A 724 -1.64 -1.86 24.17
CA LYS A 724 -0.95 -1.41 22.94
C LYS A 724 -1.43 -2.25 21.75
N LEU A 725 -2.48 -1.79 21.09
CA LEU A 725 -3.21 -2.48 20.03
C LEU A 725 -3.10 -1.75 18.69
N GLY A 726 -3.00 -2.49 17.60
CA GLY A 726 -3.04 -1.91 16.25
C GLY A 726 -2.84 -2.89 15.12
N SER A 727 -2.95 -2.36 13.89
CA SER A 727 -2.53 -3.09 12.69
C SER A 727 -1.01 -3.19 12.61
N VAL A 728 -0.52 -4.10 11.75
CA VAL A 728 0.91 -4.26 11.48
C VAL A 728 1.58 -2.91 11.14
N ASP A 729 0.89 -2.07 10.36
CA ASP A 729 1.37 -0.77 9.91
C ASP A 729 1.59 0.22 11.08
N LYS A 730 0.73 0.18 12.10
CA LYS A 730 0.81 1.08 13.27
C LYS A 730 2.06 0.86 14.12
N PHE A 731 2.55 -0.37 14.19
CA PHE A 731 3.67 -0.73 15.05
C PHE A 731 5.03 -0.73 14.36
N GLN A 732 5.12 -0.18 13.15
CA GLN A 732 6.41 -0.02 12.50
C GLN A 732 7.38 0.81 13.38
N GLY A 733 8.60 0.31 13.59
CA GLY A 733 9.61 0.93 14.46
C GLY A 733 9.46 0.62 15.95
N GLN A 734 8.34 0.06 16.42
CA GLN A 734 8.14 -0.31 17.83
C GLN A 734 8.61 -1.73 18.11
N GLU A 735 8.83 -2.06 19.39
CA GLU A 735 9.21 -3.39 19.88
C GLU A 735 8.69 -3.62 21.28
N ALA A 736 8.53 -4.87 21.68
CA ALA A 736 8.15 -5.27 23.03
C ALA A 736 8.72 -6.66 23.36
N PRO A 737 8.84 -6.99 24.66
CA PRO A 737 9.18 -8.34 25.10
C PRO A 737 8.28 -9.41 24.48
N ILE A 738 6.97 -9.16 24.39
CA ILE A 738 5.96 -10.09 23.89
C ILE A 738 5.14 -9.42 22.77
N VAL A 739 4.88 -10.17 21.71
CA VAL A 739 3.95 -9.75 20.64
C VAL A 739 2.92 -10.83 20.40
N PHE A 740 1.65 -10.47 20.45
CA PHE A 740 0.54 -11.30 19.97
C PHE A 740 0.19 -10.90 18.53
N PHE A 741 0.04 -11.91 17.68
CA PHE A 741 -0.45 -11.73 16.32
C PHE A 741 -1.70 -12.60 16.12
N SER A 742 -2.88 -11.96 16.05
CA SER A 742 -4.19 -12.59 15.81
C SER A 742 -4.44 -12.66 14.30
N LEU A 743 -4.76 -13.84 13.78
CA LEU A 743 -5.03 -14.05 12.35
C LEU A 743 -6.49 -13.78 11.99
N CYS A 744 -7.40 -13.94 12.94
CA CYS A 744 -8.85 -13.64 12.95
C CYS A 744 -9.70 -14.22 11.80
N ALA A 745 -9.14 -14.92 10.85
CA ALA A 745 -9.87 -15.55 9.74
C ALA A 745 -9.97 -17.07 9.91
N SER A 746 -11.14 -17.65 9.58
CA SER A 746 -11.35 -19.09 9.59
C SER A 746 -10.82 -19.76 8.33
N ASP A 747 -10.96 -19.10 7.18
CA ASP A 747 -10.46 -19.52 5.88
C ASP A 747 -9.72 -18.35 5.21
N ALA A 748 -8.56 -18.63 4.64
CA ALA A 748 -7.75 -17.62 3.97
C ALA A 748 -8.40 -17.11 2.67
N ASN A 749 -9.19 -17.95 1.99
CA ASN A 749 -9.87 -17.60 0.75
C ASN A 749 -11.11 -16.72 0.98
N ASP A 750 -11.77 -16.84 2.13
CA ASP A 750 -12.96 -16.06 2.51
C ASP A 750 -12.60 -14.69 3.13
N SER A 751 -11.31 -14.44 3.36
CA SER A 751 -10.81 -13.15 3.85
C SER A 751 -11.10 -12.03 2.84
N PRO A 752 -11.64 -10.86 3.24
CA PRO A 752 -12.04 -9.79 2.32
C PRO A 752 -10.91 -9.21 1.45
N ARG A 753 -9.66 -9.36 1.91
CA ARG A 753 -8.46 -8.98 1.16
C ARG A 753 -7.71 -10.18 0.59
N GLY A 754 -8.28 -11.37 0.73
CA GLY A 754 -7.73 -12.61 0.24
C GLY A 754 -6.50 -13.12 1.00
N MET A 755 -6.04 -14.29 0.59
CA MET A 755 -4.87 -14.98 1.13
C MET A 755 -3.58 -14.16 1.02
N ASP A 756 -3.40 -13.42 -0.09
CA ASP A 756 -2.22 -12.60 -0.35
C ASP A 756 -2.00 -11.54 0.73
N PHE A 757 -3.06 -11.04 1.32
CA PHE A 757 -2.98 -10.07 2.42
C PHE A 757 -2.73 -10.74 3.78
N LEU A 758 -3.40 -11.87 4.04
CA LEU A 758 -3.31 -12.56 5.33
C LEU A 758 -1.93 -13.18 5.56
N PHE A 759 -1.36 -13.79 4.51
CA PHE A 759 -0.06 -14.45 4.54
C PHE A 759 1.06 -13.62 3.92
N ASP A 760 0.86 -12.33 3.73
CA ASP A 760 1.88 -11.44 3.19
C ASP A 760 3.20 -11.58 3.98
N LYS A 761 4.27 -11.94 3.26
CA LYS A 761 5.59 -12.23 3.82
C LYS A 761 6.14 -11.06 4.65
N ASN A 762 5.94 -9.83 4.15
CA ASN A 762 6.44 -8.62 4.78
C ASN A 762 5.66 -8.31 6.07
N ARG A 763 4.33 -8.55 6.06
CA ARG A 763 3.47 -8.41 7.26
C ARG A 763 3.82 -9.44 8.32
N LEU A 764 4.04 -10.69 7.95
CA LEU A 764 4.49 -11.74 8.85
C LEU A 764 5.86 -11.41 9.44
N ASN A 765 6.79 -10.90 8.61
CA ASN A 765 8.08 -10.41 9.07
C ASN A 765 7.93 -9.30 10.10
N VAL A 766 7.18 -8.24 9.77
CA VAL A 766 6.99 -7.09 10.67
C VAL A 766 6.31 -7.51 11.95
N ALA A 767 5.24 -8.32 11.91
CA ALA A 767 4.53 -8.75 13.11
C ALA A 767 5.45 -9.53 14.08
N ASN A 768 6.14 -10.57 13.57
CA ASN A 768 6.96 -11.43 14.41
C ASN A 768 8.27 -10.74 14.87
N SER A 769 8.88 -9.92 14.02
CA SER A 769 10.16 -9.23 14.34
C SER A 769 10.02 -8.06 15.33
N ARG A 770 8.79 -7.74 15.79
CA ARG A 770 8.58 -6.79 16.92
C ARG A 770 8.86 -7.44 18.28
N ALA A 771 8.82 -8.77 18.36
CA ALA A 771 9.08 -9.50 19.59
C ALA A 771 10.58 -9.50 19.92
N GLN A 772 10.91 -9.11 21.15
CA GLN A 772 12.26 -9.24 21.67
C GLN A 772 12.52 -10.68 22.14
N SER A 773 11.53 -11.28 22.83
CA SER A 773 11.63 -12.59 23.45
C SER A 773 10.62 -13.60 22.91
N LEU A 774 9.33 -13.24 22.89
CA LEU A 774 8.26 -14.19 22.57
C LEU A 774 7.27 -13.62 21.52
N ALA A 775 7.16 -14.28 20.38
CA ALA A 775 6.13 -14.02 19.38
C ALA A 775 5.03 -15.08 19.51
N ILE A 776 3.79 -14.67 19.75
CA ILE A 776 2.64 -15.56 19.96
C ILE A 776 1.66 -15.34 18.82
N VAL A 777 1.53 -16.33 17.95
CA VAL A 777 0.57 -16.34 16.85
C VAL A 777 -0.68 -17.07 17.30
N VAL A 778 -1.83 -16.43 17.15
CA VAL A 778 -3.15 -16.98 17.51
C VAL A 778 -4.00 -17.11 16.26
N GLY A 779 -4.57 -18.28 16.02
CA GLY A 779 -5.37 -18.46 14.81
C GLY A 779 -5.90 -19.87 14.60
N ASN A 780 -6.72 -19.98 13.55
CA ASN A 780 -7.30 -21.28 13.18
C ASN A 780 -6.22 -22.17 12.55
N PRO A 781 -5.99 -23.39 13.08
CA PRO A 781 -5.02 -24.33 12.51
C PRO A 781 -5.34 -24.76 11.07
N ASN A 782 -6.61 -24.68 10.65
CA ASN A 782 -7.04 -25.04 9.30
C ASN A 782 -6.61 -24.02 8.22
N LEU A 783 -6.10 -22.86 8.59
CA LEU A 783 -5.57 -21.87 7.64
C LEU A 783 -4.45 -22.42 6.73
N ILE A 784 -3.75 -23.47 7.17
CA ILE A 784 -2.74 -24.14 6.33
C ILE A 784 -3.35 -24.99 5.20
N ASN A 785 -4.63 -25.37 5.32
CA ASN A 785 -5.33 -26.23 4.37
C ASN A 785 -6.03 -25.44 3.25
N CYS A 786 -5.64 -24.20 3.01
CA CYS A 786 -6.24 -23.35 2.00
C CYS A 786 -5.91 -23.82 0.57
N ASN A 787 -6.84 -23.59 -0.35
CA ASN A 787 -6.63 -23.84 -1.77
C ASN A 787 -5.81 -22.70 -2.38
N THR A 788 -4.71 -23.06 -3.02
CA THR A 788 -3.84 -22.09 -3.73
C THR A 788 -4.09 -22.17 -5.23
N SER A 789 -4.19 -21.03 -5.89
CA SER A 789 -4.44 -20.93 -7.33
C SER A 789 -3.19 -20.61 -8.15
N ASN A 790 -2.08 -20.25 -7.52
CA ASN A 790 -0.83 -19.87 -8.20
C ASN A 790 0.40 -20.08 -7.32
N ILE A 791 1.60 -20.05 -7.95
CA ILE A 791 2.90 -20.27 -7.28
C ILE A 791 3.15 -19.21 -6.20
N LYS A 792 2.74 -17.96 -6.39
CA LYS A 792 2.90 -16.90 -5.38
C LYS A 792 2.17 -17.26 -4.09
N GLN A 793 0.92 -17.69 -4.20
CA GLN A 793 0.13 -18.13 -3.04
C GLN A 793 0.74 -19.37 -2.37
N GLN A 794 1.26 -20.35 -3.14
CA GLN A 794 1.98 -21.48 -2.57
C GLN A 794 3.21 -21.03 -1.77
N LYS A 795 4.01 -20.09 -2.29
CA LYS A 795 5.14 -19.52 -1.55
C LYS A 795 4.70 -18.87 -0.24
N LEU A 796 3.59 -18.11 -0.24
CA LEU A 796 3.04 -17.46 0.97
C LEU A 796 2.58 -18.49 2.01
N VAL A 797 1.84 -19.51 1.60
CA VAL A 797 1.42 -20.61 2.48
C VAL A 797 2.62 -21.36 3.03
N ASN A 798 3.67 -21.60 2.24
CA ASN A 798 4.91 -22.23 2.70
C ASN A 798 5.61 -21.43 3.80
N VAL A 799 5.65 -20.08 3.70
CA VAL A 799 6.20 -19.23 4.76
C VAL A 799 5.37 -19.38 6.04
N PHE A 800 4.06 -19.44 5.93
CA PHE A 800 3.18 -19.66 7.08
C PHE A 800 3.36 -21.07 7.68
N CYS A 801 3.48 -22.10 6.86
CA CYS A 801 3.81 -23.47 7.31
C CYS A 801 5.17 -23.53 8.04
N GLN A 802 6.17 -22.79 7.57
CA GLN A 802 7.46 -22.67 8.25
C GLN A 802 7.28 -22.01 9.63
N LEU A 803 6.51 -20.90 9.71
CA LEU A 803 6.20 -20.24 10.99
C LEU A 803 5.59 -21.22 11.99
N MET A 804 4.62 -22.03 11.53
CA MET A 804 3.97 -23.07 12.34
C MET A 804 4.93 -24.17 12.79
N ALA A 805 5.92 -24.51 11.95
CA ALA A 805 6.95 -25.51 12.30
C ALA A 805 7.89 -24.98 13.40
N TYR A 806 8.28 -23.72 13.35
CA TYR A 806 9.09 -23.06 14.42
C TYR A 806 8.28 -22.82 15.71
N ALA A 807 6.96 -22.75 15.62
CA ALA A 807 6.08 -22.58 16.77
C ALA A 807 5.88 -23.85 17.59
N LYS A 808 6.11 -25.02 17.00
CA LYS A 808 6.08 -26.32 17.70
C LYS A 808 7.32 -26.48 18.59
#